data_32ba5facd5d0b47859c6ecf3da99e03b
#
_entry.id   32ba5facd5d0b47859c6ecf3da99e03b
#
_cell.length_a   1.000
_cell.length_b   1.000
_cell.length_c   1.000
_cell.angle_alpha   90.00
_cell.angle_beta   90.00
_cell.angle_gamma   90.00
#
_symmetry.space_group_name_H-M   'P 1'
#
loop_
_entity.id
_entity.type
_entity.pdbx_description
1 polymer ?
#
loop_
_entity_poly.entity_id
_entity_poly.type
_entity_poly.pdbx_seq_one_letter_code
_entity_poly.pdbx_strand_id
1 'polypeptide(L)'
;LNKIAGVQGNENVLLACIARYFYLFYLYRLHEHFNMVRSLQVSLLLLWCIASHSISAQPRTAQMIRPTAEKVPFSIDTLEKRTFNYFWQLADRQLQIPDRWPTLAFSSVAATGFGLSAYLVGVERKYVTRAQAAERVLKTLEILKNLPQGPALSGMSGYRGFYYHFLDHQEARRYRDVELSSIDSGLLMAGVLSCQTYFDQENATEKAIRATADFIYRRVEWDWMMNANQRMSMGWKPEKGFIQAEWFGYTEAMILYVLGLGSPTHPIASNAWEAWTQNYVWDNFMGQEHINFGPLFGHQYSHVWIDFKGIQDGYMRKKGMDYAENTRRATLANWNYCKQNPGKFKDYSDKIWGLTACDGPADWLYKHDLKELCQADRKKYMGYSARGIATDYLTDDGTLAPTAAGGSLPFAPEICLPALEAMWNQYQDSLVGPYGFKDAFNPGFTACGQLPKGWFDNDYLGIDQGPIVLMIENYRSGFLWNLMKRNPYIRKGLQKAGFDGGWLGKRADVQVEYGEQPVPNPEVPTNPFYYFDRAVYRESESLALPYRLLKPSNVLETNKIENFYFNLDGHITGNTSETKYKEKKIPLVVFLHGSGERGSENEAQLRNGVLAFCEPNHWAQNPCFVLAPQCPLNDQWTKNRAKPFQESPTEATRMLLALIDQVLAENPAIDPTRIYLTGLSMGGFGTFDVLCRRPNLFAAAIAVCSGGDPAVAPKIKDVPLWYFHGARDEVVPVENTRQMVAALKNAGSKVKYTEYATLGHAIWQETYYNPEVLSWLFRQHK
;
A
#
# COMPACT_ATOMS: atom_id res chain seq x y z
N LEU A 1 -37.07 0.39 50.65
CA LEU A 1 -37.20 -1.09 50.60
C LEU A 1 -38.67 -1.57 50.64
N ASN A 2 -39.71 -0.72 50.49
CA ASN A 2 -41.11 -1.12 50.54
C ASN A 2 -41.87 -0.66 49.30
N LYS A 3 -41.49 -1.10 48.11
CA LYS A 3 -42.32 -1.06 46.88
C LYS A 3 -41.74 -1.93 45.77
N ILE A 4 -41.59 -3.21 45.98
CA ILE A 4 -41.58 -4.25 44.96
C ILE A 4 -41.93 -5.57 45.66
N ALA A 5 -43.22 -5.78 45.91
CA ALA A 5 -43.79 -7.07 46.26
C ALA A 5 -44.82 -7.39 45.19
N GLY A 6 -44.48 -8.31 44.31
CA GLY A 6 -45.40 -8.80 43.31
C GLY A 6 -44.77 -9.52 42.13
N VAL A 7 -43.95 -10.55 42.37
CA VAL A 7 -43.81 -11.69 41.45
C VAL A 7 -43.29 -12.89 42.26
N GLN A 8 -44.11 -13.87 42.46
CA GLN A 8 -43.74 -15.22 42.92
C GLN A 8 -43.00 -15.94 41.77
N GLY A 9 -41.86 -16.51 42.05
CA GLY A 9 -41.24 -17.50 41.17
C GLY A 9 -39.72 -17.34 40.99
N ASN A 10 -38.97 -18.11 41.77
CA ASN A 10 -37.60 -18.58 41.58
C ASN A 10 -36.62 -18.23 42.67
N GLU A 11 -36.69 -18.95 43.78
CA GLU A 11 -35.62 -18.99 44.83
C GLU A 11 -34.28 -19.44 44.27
N ASN A 12 -34.23 -20.21 43.19
CA ASN A 12 -32.99 -20.68 42.56
C ASN A 12 -32.20 -19.58 41.80
N VAL A 13 -32.86 -18.53 41.32
CA VAL A 13 -32.16 -17.42 40.66
C VAL A 13 -31.54 -16.49 41.69
N LEU A 14 -32.17 -16.29 42.82
CA LEU A 14 -31.66 -15.46 43.91
C LEU A 14 -30.40 -16.10 44.55
N LEU A 15 -30.39 -17.42 44.77
CA LEU A 15 -29.25 -18.17 45.25
C LEU A 15 -28.07 -18.15 44.27
N ALA A 16 -28.31 -18.24 42.98
CA ALA A 16 -27.27 -18.14 41.94
C ALA A 16 -26.65 -16.73 41.85
N CYS A 17 -27.47 -15.69 42.03
CA CYS A 17 -26.96 -14.30 42.07
C CYS A 17 -26.16 -14.02 43.33
N ILE A 18 -26.59 -14.53 44.47
CA ILE A 18 -25.87 -14.40 45.76
C ILE A 18 -24.52 -15.17 45.71
N ALA A 19 -24.50 -16.38 45.17
CA ALA A 19 -23.30 -17.18 45.01
C ALA A 19 -22.28 -16.47 44.05
N ARG A 20 -22.77 -15.86 42.98
CA ARG A 20 -21.94 -15.09 42.03
C ARG A 20 -21.39 -13.80 42.63
N TYR A 21 -22.16 -13.14 43.50
CA TYR A 21 -21.74 -11.93 44.21
C TYR A 21 -20.65 -12.27 45.28
N PHE A 22 -20.79 -13.36 46.04
CA PHE A 22 -19.78 -13.83 46.96
C PHE A 22 -18.52 -14.31 46.28
N TYR A 23 -18.62 -14.96 45.10
CA TYR A 23 -17.46 -15.36 44.30
C TYR A 23 -16.67 -14.17 43.75
N LEU A 24 -17.38 -13.13 43.25
CA LEU A 24 -16.74 -11.89 42.80
C LEU A 24 -16.14 -11.09 43.96
N PHE A 25 -16.79 -11.07 45.13
CA PHE A 25 -16.25 -10.44 46.34
C PHE A 25 -15.03 -11.18 46.91
N TYR A 26 -15.02 -12.52 46.81
CA TYR A 26 -13.86 -13.33 47.16
C TYR A 26 -12.68 -13.11 46.23
N LEU A 27 -12.92 -13.00 44.91
CA LEU A 27 -11.89 -12.65 43.93
C LEU A 27 -11.36 -11.22 44.10
N TYR A 28 -12.23 -10.28 44.46
CA TYR A 28 -11.83 -8.89 44.76
C TYR A 28 -10.95 -8.84 46.00
N ARG A 29 -11.28 -9.58 47.08
CA ARG A 29 -10.47 -9.69 48.28
C ARG A 29 -9.11 -10.39 48.04
N LEU A 30 -9.06 -11.39 47.16
CA LEU A 30 -7.79 -12.01 46.77
C LEU A 30 -6.92 -11.05 45.97
N HIS A 31 -7.52 -10.19 45.17
CA HIS A 31 -6.78 -9.19 44.38
C HIS A 31 -6.20 -8.08 45.29
N GLU A 32 -6.93 -7.64 46.30
CA GLU A 32 -6.41 -6.69 47.30
C GLU A 32 -5.30 -7.30 48.16
N HIS A 33 -5.42 -8.57 48.60
CA HIS A 33 -4.35 -9.26 49.35
C HIS A 33 -3.08 -9.45 48.50
N PHE A 34 -3.21 -9.72 47.19
CA PHE A 34 -2.05 -9.83 46.31
C PHE A 34 -1.34 -8.49 46.09
N ASN A 35 -2.07 -7.40 46.00
CA ASN A 35 -1.52 -6.05 45.88
C ASN A 35 -0.90 -5.56 47.22
N MET A 36 -1.48 -5.92 48.36
CA MET A 36 -0.93 -5.58 49.66
C MET A 36 0.38 -6.33 49.97
N VAL A 37 0.49 -7.61 49.56
CA VAL A 37 1.74 -8.40 49.71
C VAL A 37 2.84 -7.84 48.79
N ARG A 38 2.52 -7.44 47.55
CA ARG A 38 3.48 -6.77 46.66
C ARG A 38 3.89 -5.39 47.16
N SER A 39 2.97 -4.62 47.71
CA SER A 39 3.28 -3.32 48.33
C SER A 39 4.18 -3.45 49.56
N LEU A 40 3.95 -4.46 50.38
CA LEU A 40 4.84 -4.76 51.53
C LEU A 40 6.25 -5.23 51.12
N GLN A 41 6.35 -6.05 50.07
CA GLN A 41 7.65 -6.49 49.54
C GLN A 41 8.45 -5.34 48.91
N VAL A 42 7.80 -4.44 48.18
CA VAL A 42 8.44 -3.24 47.61
C VAL A 42 8.83 -2.26 48.73
N SER A 43 8.02 -2.10 49.76
CA SER A 43 8.31 -1.24 50.91
C SER A 43 9.45 -1.79 51.79
N LEU A 44 9.56 -3.09 51.97
CA LEU A 44 10.67 -3.74 52.67
C LEU A 44 11.99 -3.68 51.88
N LEU A 45 11.94 -3.80 50.54
CA LEU A 45 13.11 -3.57 49.68
C LEU A 45 13.59 -2.13 49.70
N LEU A 46 12.67 -1.16 49.72
CA LEU A 46 12.99 0.27 49.85
C LEU A 46 13.58 0.60 51.24
N LEU A 47 13.04 0.03 52.31
CA LEU A 47 13.60 0.18 53.68
C LEU A 47 14.97 -0.46 53.80
N TRP A 48 15.24 -1.58 53.15
CA TRP A 48 16.57 -2.23 53.19
C TRP A 48 17.61 -1.41 52.38
N CYS A 49 17.22 -0.79 51.28
CA CYS A 49 18.08 0.15 50.53
C CYS A 49 18.34 1.46 51.30
N ILE A 50 17.43 1.93 52.18
CA ILE A 50 17.59 3.15 52.97
C ILE A 50 18.49 2.87 54.23
N ALA A 51 18.45 1.66 54.81
CA ALA A 51 19.22 1.31 56.00
C ALA A 51 20.72 1.07 55.73
N SER A 52 21.14 0.93 54.47
CA SER A 52 22.55 0.68 54.11
C SER A 52 23.38 1.91 53.75
N HIS A 53 22.80 3.13 53.83
CA HIS A 53 23.49 4.39 53.49
C HIS A 53 23.30 5.49 54.54
N SER A 54 23.62 5.24 55.77
CA SER A 54 23.77 6.28 56.79
C SER A 54 25.25 6.53 57.08
N ILE A 55 25.90 7.25 56.20
CA ILE A 55 27.16 7.94 56.46
C ILE A 55 26.93 9.42 56.15
N SER A 56 27.12 10.24 57.17
CA SER A 56 26.91 11.68 57.20
C SER A 56 27.66 12.42 56.09
N ALA A 57 26.93 13.21 55.28
CA ALA A 57 27.50 14.33 54.52
C ALA A 57 26.52 15.51 54.59
N GLN A 58 27.00 16.66 55.04
CA GLN A 58 26.32 17.95 55.02
C GLN A 58 25.85 18.33 53.60
N PRO A 59 24.74 19.06 53.45
CA PRO A 59 24.24 19.45 52.11
C PRO A 59 25.15 20.53 51.52
N ARG A 60 26.03 20.13 50.61
CA ARG A 60 26.54 21.06 49.62
C ARG A 60 25.47 21.15 48.53
N THR A 61 24.94 22.33 48.34
CA THR A 61 24.17 22.71 47.16
C THR A 61 25.04 22.49 45.90
N ALA A 62 24.97 21.29 45.36
CA ALA A 62 25.54 21.02 44.04
C ALA A 62 24.57 21.63 43.01
N GLN A 63 24.89 22.83 42.52
CA GLN A 63 24.43 23.22 41.20
C GLN A 63 24.76 22.06 40.24
N MET A 64 23.72 21.39 39.74
CA MET A 64 23.87 20.48 38.62
C MET A 64 24.33 21.34 37.41
N ILE A 65 25.63 21.45 37.22
CA ILE A 65 26.21 21.82 35.96
C ILE A 65 25.80 20.71 35.01
N ARG A 66 24.75 20.93 34.20
CA ARG A 66 24.55 20.13 33.01
C ARG A 66 25.84 20.28 32.21
N PRO A 67 26.56 19.21 31.85
CA PRO A 67 27.68 19.36 30.97
C PRO A 67 27.11 20.00 29.70
N THR A 68 27.59 21.17 29.34
CA THR A 68 27.36 21.74 28.02
C THR A 68 27.88 20.69 27.06
N ALA A 69 26.95 20.06 26.32
CA ALA A 69 27.33 19.08 25.30
C ALA A 69 28.36 19.77 24.42
N GLU A 70 29.56 19.20 24.34
CA GLU A 70 30.64 19.75 23.54
C GLU A 70 30.12 19.88 22.10
N LYS A 71 30.14 21.10 21.53
CA LYS A 71 29.60 21.34 20.21
C LYS A 71 30.44 20.56 19.20
N VAL A 72 29.76 19.67 18.46
CA VAL A 72 30.41 18.89 17.40
C VAL A 72 30.57 19.79 16.16
N PRO A 73 31.81 20.07 15.68
CA PRO A 73 32.01 20.86 14.48
C PRO A 73 31.30 20.23 13.27
N PHE A 74 30.81 21.05 12.35
CA PHE A 74 30.24 20.55 11.10
C PHE A 74 31.30 19.77 10.30
N SER A 75 30.89 18.63 9.81
CA SER A 75 31.62 17.83 8.85
C SER A 75 30.62 17.05 8.01
N ILE A 76 30.83 17.06 6.71
CA ILE A 76 30.00 16.29 5.78
C ILE A 76 30.02 14.79 6.09
N ASP A 77 31.19 14.28 6.57
CA ASP A 77 31.32 12.88 7.02
C ASP A 77 30.43 12.58 8.24
N THR A 78 30.39 13.51 9.18
CA THR A 78 29.54 13.38 10.36
C THR A 78 28.07 13.42 9.99
N LEU A 79 27.66 14.35 9.12
CA LEU A 79 26.29 14.46 8.64
C LEU A 79 25.89 13.18 7.92
N GLU A 80 26.66 12.73 6.93
CA GLU A 80 26.38 11.52 6.15
C GLU A 80 26.25 10.28 7.05
N LYS A 81 27.19 10.06 7.99
CA LYS A 81 27.16 8.93 8.90
C LYS A 81 25.96 8.96 9.84
N ARG A 82 25.60 10.13 10.38
CA ARG A 82 24.41 10.27 11.23
C ARG A 82 23.15 10.00 10.45
N THR A 83 23.01 10.52 9.23
CA THR A 83 21.87 10.31 8.37
C THR A 83 21.77 8.84 7.91
N PHE A 84 22.90 8.19 7.60
CA PHE A 84 22.95 6.73 7.37
C PHE A 84 22.39 5.94 8.56
N ASN A 85 22.74 6.33 9.78
CA ASN A 85 22.28 5.64 10.99
C ASN A 85 20.75 5.69 11.18
N TYR A 86 20.04 6.69 10.65
CA TYR A 86 18.59 6.70 10.61
C TYR A 86 18.05 5.42 9.93
N PHE A 87 18.54 5.12 8.75
CA PHE A 87 18.11 3.94 8.00
C PHE A 87 18.61 2.63 8.61
N TRP A 88 19.81 2.64 9.16
CA TRP A 88 20.40 1.42 9.70
C TRP A 88 19.84 1.00 11.06
N GLN A 89 19.48 1.94 11.91
CA GLN A 89 19.09 1.68 13.30
C GLN A 89 17.57 1.65 13.52
N LEU A 90 16.79 2.36 12.72
CA LEU A 90 15.37 2.59 12.97
C LEU A 90 14.42 1.71 12.17
N ALA A 91 14.91 0.81 11.31
CA ALA A 91 14.06 -0.14 10.62
C ALA A 91 13.20 -0.94 11.62
N ASP A 92 11.91 -1.08 11.31
CA ASP A 92 10.95 -1.78 12.14
C ASP A 92 11.14 -3.31 12.10
N ARG A 93 10.23 -4.07 12.73
CA ARG A 93 10.30 -5.54 12.77
C ARG A 93 10.15 -6.19 11.40
N GLN A 94 9.52 -5.50 10.45
CA GLN A 94 9.35 -5.91 9.06
C GLN A 94 10.45 -5.31 8.16
N LEU A 95 11.51 -4.77 8.76
CA LEU A 95 12.63 -4.08 8.09
C LEU A 95 12.19 -2.94 7.17
N GLN A 96 11.01 -2.35 7.42
CA GLN A 96 10.55 -1.13 6.77
C GLN A 96 11.10 0.09 7.52
N ILE A 97 11.33 1.16 6.79
CA ILE A 97 11.84 2.41 7.37
C ILE A 97 10.66 3.26 7.86
N PRO A 98 10.68 3.74 9.10
CA PRO A 98 9.64 4.62 9.61
C PRO A 98 9.54 5.89 8.76
N ASP A 99 8.31 6.37 8.57
CA ASP A 99 8.07 7.66 7.92
C ASP A 99 8.78 8.78 8.67
N ARG A 100 8.61 8.78 9.98
CA ARG A 100 9.24 9.76 10.90
C ARG A 100 9.67 9.13 12.23
N TRP A 101 10.60 9.76 12.88
CA TRP A 101 11.11 9.39 14.21
C TRP A 101 11.49 10.67 14.99
N PRO A 102 11.19 10.83 16.31
CA PRO A 102 10.65 9.81 17.24
C PRO A 102 9.13 9.58 17.18
N THR A 103 8.38 10.34 16.39
CA THR A 103 6.94 10.11 16.23
C THR A 103 6.71 8.87 15.36
N LEU A 104 6.57 7.70 16.00
CA LEU A 104 6.34 6.43 15.30
C LEU A 104 4.84 6.18 15.12
N ALA A 105 4.34 6.30 13.90
CA ALA A 105 2.96 5.98 13.57
C ALA A 105 2.86 4.89 12.49
N PHE A 106 3.72 4.94 11.48
CA PHE A 106 3.72 4.06 10.31
C PHE A 106 5.09 4.10 9.62
N SER A 107 5.33 3.14 8.73
CA SER A 107 6.50 3.07 7.86
C SER A 107 6.16 3.58 6.47
N SER A 108 7.13 4.21 5.78
CA SER A 108 6.99 4.70 4.41
C SER A 108 7.71 3.75 3.44
N VAL A 109 7.01 3.39 2.36
CA VAL A 109 7.62 2.54 1.32
C VAL A 109 8.68 3.31 0.52
N ALA A 110 8.49 4.62 0.31
CA ALA A 110 9.52 5.48 -0.29
C ALA A 110 10.77 5.55 0.60
N ALA A 111 10.61 5.80 1.91
CA ALA A 111 11.73 5.81 2.84
C ALA A 111 12.47 4.47 2.87
N THR A 112 11.76 3.34 2.72
CA THR A 112 12.38 2.01 2.58
C THR A 112 13.22 1.92 1.31
N GLY A 113 12.79 2.51 0.19
CA GLY A 113 13.56 2.60 -1.06
C GLY A 113 14.86 3.41 -0.89
N PHE A 114 14.78 4.56 -0.23
CA PHE A 114 15.97 5.34 0.15
C PHE A 114 16.88 4.54 1.09
N GLY A 115 16.32 3.84 2.07
CA GLY A 115 17.07 3.01 3.02
C GLY A 115 17.84 1.87 2.35
N LEU A 116 17.22 1.17 1.39
CA LEU A 116 17.90 0.15 0.58
C LEU A 116 19.13 0.72 -0.13
N SER A 117 19.01 1.92 -0.71
CA SER A 117 20.14 2.62 -1.35
C SER A 117 21.18 3.11 -0.33
N ALA A 118 20.73 3.61 0.83
CA ALA A 118 21.62 4.07 1.90
C ALA A 118 22.48 2.93 2.48
N TYR A 119 21.96 1.69 2.52
CA TYR A 119 22.76 0.53 2.97
C TYR A 119 23.99 0.31 2.09
N LEU A 120 23.88 0.60 0.80
CA LEU A 120 25.01 0.52 -0.15
C LEU A 120 26.06 1.58 0.16
N VAL A 121 25.63 2.82 0.44
CA VAL A 121 26.53 3.88 0.92
C VAL A 121 27.25 3.44 2.19
N GLY A 122 26.54 2.80 3.12
CA GLY A 122 27.12 2.26 4.35
C GLY A 122 28.26 1.27 4.11
N VAL A 123 28.18 0.47 3.05
CA VAL A 123 29.26 -0.45 2.65
C VAL A 123 30.45 0.33 2.08
N GLU A 124 30.22 1.24 1.12
CA GLU A 124 31.27 2.05 0.49
C GLU A 124 32.03 2.91 1.51
N ARG A 125 31.31 3.46 2.48
CA ARG A 125 31.88 4.25 3.58
C ARG A 125 32.40 3.40 4.75
N LYS A 126 32.29 2.08 4.67
CA LYS A 126 32.74 1.14 5.72
C LYS A 126 32.03 1.37 7.08
N TYR A 127 30.81 1.87 7.07
CA TYR A 127 29.98 1.95 8.26
C TYR A 127 29.47 0.58 8.65
N VAL A 128 29.24 -0.28 7.64
CA VAL A 128 28.86 -1.69 7.78
C VAL A 128 29.66 -2.52 6.78
N THR A 129 29.75 -3.82 7.01
CA THR A 129 30.36 -4.74 6.04
C THR A 129 29.41 -5.08 4.90
N ARG A 130 29.93 -5.45 3.72
CA ARG A 130 29.13 -5.92 2.59
C ARG A 130 28.23 -7.11 2.98
N ALA A 131 28.75 -8.03 3.79
CA ALA A 131 27.98 -9.18 4.27
C ALA A 131 26.79 -8.79 5.15
N GLN A 132 26.98 -7.84 6.09
CA GLN A 132 25.90 -7.33 6.93
C GLN A 132 24.83 -6.62 6.09
N ALA A 133 25.22 -5.82 5.12
CA ALA A 133 24.29 -5.16 4.22
C ALA A 133 23.56 -6.16 3.34
N ALA A 134 24.26 -7.15 2.77
CA ALA A 134 23.66 -8.19 1.94
C ALA A 134 22.61 -9.01 2.71
N GLU A 135 22.91 -9.41 3.95
CA GLU A 135 21.96 -10.12 4.80
C GLU A 135 20.70 -9.29 5.06
N ARG A 136 20.86 -8.01 5.43
CA ARG A 136 19.73 -7.09 5.67
C ARG A 136 18.90 -6.88 4.42
N VAL A 137 19.56 -6.58 3.30
CA VAL A 137 18.89 -6.35 2.01
C VAL A 137 18.11 -7.57 1.59
N LEU A 138 18.72 -8.78 1.64
CA LEU A 138 18.01 -10.01 1.28
C LEU A 138 16.74 -10.19 2.10
N LYS A 139 16.83 -10.06 3.43
CA LYS A 139 15.67 -10.15 4.33
C LYS A 139 14.60 -9.11 4.01
N THR A 140 14.99 -7.85 3.77
CA THR A 140 14.04 -6.79 3.39
C THR A 140 13.32 -7.13 2.07
N LEU A 141 14.06 -7.59 1.07
CA LEU A 141 13.49 -7.97 -0.23
C LEU A 141 12.58 -9.20 -0.11
N GLU A 142 12.94 -10.20 0.68
CA GLU A 142 12.10 -11.37 0.93
C GLU A 142 10.79 -10.99 1.63
N ILE A 143 10.85 -10.09 2.61
CA ILE A 143 9.65 -9.55 3.24
C ILE A 143 8.79 -8.84 2.19
N LEU A 144 9.32 -7.87 1.44
CA LEU A 144 8.61 -7.14 0.39
C LEU A 144 7.99 -8.08 -0.66
N LYS A 145 8.73 -9.12 -1.07
CA LYS A 145 8.23 -10.15 -1.99
C LYS A 145 6.98 -10.84 -1.46
N ASN A 146 6.98 -11.19 -0.16
CA ASN A 146 5.95 -12.00 0.49
C ASN A 146 4.82 -11.19 1.14
N LEU A 147 4.91 -9.86 1.16
CA LEU A 147 3.81 -9.02 1.64
C LEU A 147 2.55 -9.27 0.81
N PRO A 148 1.36 -9.40 1.44
CA PRO A 148 0.12 -9.71 0.75
C PRO A 148 -0.27 -8.60 -0.23
N GLN A 149 -0.57 -9.02 -1.44
CA GLN A 149 -1.01 -8.18 -2.55
C GLN A 149 -2.45 -8.55 -2.91
N GLY A 150 -3.31 -7.56 -3.05
CA GLY A 150 -4.69 -7.80 -3.46
C GLY A 150 -5.57 -6.56 -3.36
N PRO A 151 -6.78 -6.63 -3.94
CA PRO A 151 -7.73 -5.51 -3.95
C PRO A 151 -8.59 -5.42 -2.67
N ALA A 152 -8.35 -6.25 -1.66
CA ALA A 152 -9.13 -6.24 -0.44
C ALA A 152 -8.98 -4.91 0.33
N LEU A 153 -10.05 -4.50 1.02
CA LEU A 153 -10.10 -3.25 1.80
C LEU A 153 -9.14 -3.23 2.98
N SER A 154 -8.77 -4.40 3.51
CA SER A 154 -7.89 -4.55 4.66
C SER A 154 -6.98 -5.76 4.53
N GLY A 155 -5.92 -5.82 5.36
CA GLY A 155 -4.99 -6.93 5.40
C GLY A 155 -3.98 -6.98 4.25
N MET A 156 -4.04 -6.04 3.29
CA MET A 156 -3.14 -5.98 2.15
C MET A 156 -2.03 -4.96 2.39
N SER A 157 -0.88 -5.21 1.78
CA SER A 157 0.27 -4.30 1.78
C SER A 157 0.45 -3.61 0.42
N GLY A 158 -0.22 -4.13 -0.60
CA GLY A 158 -0.14 -3.61 -1.96
C GLY A 158 -1.14 -4.30 -2.90
N TYR A 159 -1.06 -3.95 -4.18
CA TYR A 159 -1.84 -4.55 -5.26
C TYR A 159 -1.14 -4.37 -6.60
N ARG A 160 -1.14 -5.38 -7.48
CA ARG A 160 -0.51 -5.34 -8.81
C ARG A 160 0.98 -4.94 -8.79
N GLY A 161 1.70 -5.34 -7.75
CA GLY A 161 3.10 -5.01 -7.55
C GLY A 161 3.37 -3.64 -6.94
N PHE A 162 2.39 -2.74 -6.91
CA PHE A 162 2.47 -1.49 -6.16
C PHE A 162 2.20 -1.71 -4.67
N TYR A 163 2.69 -0.81 -3.84
CA TYR A 163 2.50 -0.83 -2.41
C TYR A 163 1.69 0.39 -1.94
N TYR A 164 1.01 0.25 -0.81
CA TYR A 164 0.37 1.39 -0.16
C TYR A 164 1.42 2.37 0.35
N HIS A 165 1.12 3.65 0.27
CA HIS A 165 1.99 4.76 0.67
C HIS A 165 2.62 4.51 2.06
N PHE A 166 1.78 4.20 3.05
CA PHE A 166 2.21 3.89 4.41
C PHE A 166 1.74 2.51 4.84
N LEU A 167 2.61 1.83 5.62
CA LEU A 167 2.38 0.51 6.19
C LEU A 167 2.49 0.58 7.72
N ASP A 168 1.72 -0.24 8.44
CA ASP A 168 1.84 -0.34 9.88
C ASP A 168 3.15 -1.03 10.30
N HIS A 169 3.68 -0.70 11.47
CA HIS A 169 4.96 -1.20 11.99
C HIS A 169 4.95 -2.67 12.45
N GLN A 170 3.79 -3.31 12.54
CA GLN A 170 3.68 -4.66 13.11
C GLN A 170 3.70 -5.73 12.02
N GLU A 171 2.82 -5.58 11.04
CA GLU A 171 2.61 -6.57 9.99
C GLU A 171 2.90 -6.03 8.58
N ALA A 172 3.28 -4.76 8.48
CA ALA A 172 3.46 -4.04 7.22
C ALA A 172 2.21 -4.09 6.31
N ARG A 173 1.02 -3.88 6.90
CA ARG A 173 -0.24 -3.75 6.16
C ARG A 173 -0.56 -2.29 5.91
N ARG A 174 -1.47 -2.04 4.95
CA ARG A 174 -2.00 -0.71 4.67
C ARG A 174 -2.36 0.05 5.94
N TYR A 175 -1.76 1.22 6.13
CA TYR A 175 -2.07 2.07 7.27
C TYR A 175 -3.32 2.89 6.99
N ARG A 176 -4.40 2.66 7.78
CA ARG A 176 -5.69 3.36 7.61
C ARG A 176 -6.24 3.26 6.18
N ASP A 177 -6.59 4.40 5.59
CA ASP A 177 -7.20 4.54 4.27
C ASP A 177 -6.27 5.20 3.22
N VAL A 178 -4.93 5.07 3.43
CA VAL A 178 -3.97 5.60 2.46
C VAL A 178 -4.12 4.93 1.10
N GLU A 179 -3.74 5.64 0.06
CA GLU A 179 -3.76 5.12 -1.31
C GLU A 179 -2.62 4.14 -1.57
N LEU A 180 -2.81 3.31 -2.56
CA LEU A 180 -1.75 2.61 -3.27
C LEU A 180 -1.01 3.67 -4.09
N SER A 181 0.21 4.01 -3.69
CA SER A 181 0.94 5.13 -4.27
C SER A 181 1.82 4.69 -5.44
N SER A 182 1.69 5.36 -6.58
CA SER A 182 2.57 5.10 -7.73
C SER A 182 3.98 5.63 -7.50
N ILE A 183 4.14 6.85 -6.97
CA ILE A 183 5.46 7.44 -6.78
C ILE A 183 6.26 6.77 -5.67
N ASP A 184 5.64 6.50 -4.52
CA ASP A 184 6.32 5.84 -3.40
C ASP A 184 6.76 4.42 -3.78
N SER A 185 5.91 3.70 -4.53
CA SER A 185 6.30 2.42 -5.14
C SER A 185 7.45 2.58 -6.14
N GLY A 186 7.47 3.66 -6.94
CA GLY A 186 8.57 3.98 -7.85
C GLY A 186 9.89 4.20 -7.12
N LEU A 187 9.89 5.00 -6.05
CA LEU A 187 11.06 5.26 -5.21
C LEU A 187 11.55 3.97 -4.52
N LEU A 188 10.62 3.12 -4.06
CA LEU A 188 10.94 1.79 -3.55
C LEU A 188 11.65 0.94 -4.62
N MET A 189 11.09 0.88 -5.84
CA MET A 189 11.67 0.11 -6.94
C MET A 189 13.06 0.62 -7.35
N ALA A 190 13.32 1.92 -7.29
CA ALA A 190 14.64 2.48 -7.51
C ALA A 190 15.66 1.97 -6.49
N GLY A 191 15.29 1.90 -5.21
CA GLY A 191 16.09 1.28 -4.16
C GLY A 191 16.32 -0.22 -4.38
N VAL A 192 15.28 -0.96 -4.77
CA VAL A 192 15.36 -2.39 -5.10
C VAL A 192 16.34 -2.65 -6.25
N LEU A 193 16.26 -1.86 -7.33
CA LEU A 193 17.17 -1.97 -8.48
C LEU A 193 18.59 -1.56 -8.15
N SER A 194 18.79 -0.62 -7.21
CA SER A 194 20.13 -0.28 -6.70
C SER A 194 20.78 -1.49 -6.06
N CYS A 195 20.05 -2.22 -5.21
CA CYS A 195 20.52 -3.45 -4.58
C CYS A 195 20.78 -4.56 -5.61
N GLN A 196 19.88 -4.74 -6.58
CA GLN A 196 20.08 -5.69 -7.68
C GLN A 196 21.39 -5.46 -8.42
N THR A 197 21.72 -4.19 -8.67
CA THR A 197 22.90 -3.82 -9.45
C THR A 197 24.18 -3.87 -8.62
N TYR A 198 24.10 -3.56 -7.32
CA TYR A 198 25.26 -3.51 -6.44
C TYR A 198 25.76 -4.89 -6.00
N PHE A 199 24.88 -5.78 -5.62
CA PHE A 199 25.22 -7.12 -5.14
C PHE A 199 25.46 -8.06 -6.30
N ASP A 200 26.65 -7.95 -6.93
CA ASP A 200 27.03 -8.60 -8.20
C ASP A 200 27.94 -9.83 -8.04
N GLN A 201 28.28 -10.24 -6.80
CA GLN A 201 29.12 -11.40 -6.55
C GLN A 201 28.36 -12.72 -6.72
N GLU A 202 29.11 -13.79 -7.05
CA GLU A 202 28.56 -15.10 -7.39
C GLU A 202 28.25 -15.99 -6.14
N ASN A 203 28.20 -15.41 -4.93
CA ASN A 203 27.76 -16.14 -3.74
C ASN A 203 26.23 -16.27 -3.67
N ALA A 204 25.75 -17.23 -2.88
CA ALA A 204 24.33 -17.56 -2.78
C ALA A 204 23.46 -16.38 -2.34
N THR A 205 23.90 -15.59 -1.35
CA THR A 205 23.15 -14.43 -0.81
C THR A 205 22.95 -13.37 -1.88
N GLU A 206 24.00 -13.00 -2.61
CA GLU A 206 23.90 -11.96 -3.61
C GLU A 206 23.14 -12.39 -4.86
N LYS A 207 23.24 -13.69 -5.24
CA LYS A 207 22.37 -14.28 -6.26
C LYS A 207 20.89 -14.20 -5.87
N ALA A 208 20.57 -14.53 -4.61
CA ALA A 208 19.21 -14.42 -4.10
C ALA A 208 18.70 -12.96 -4.09
N ILE A 209 19.56 -11.98 -3.71
CA ILE A 209 19.23 -10.56 -3.80
C ILE A 209 18.85 -10.19 -5.24
N ARG A 210 19.69 -10.53 -6.22
CA ARG A 210 19.43 -10.20 -7.64
C ARG A 210 18.12 -10.79 -8.13
N ALA A 211 17.88 -12.07 -7.85
CA ALA A 211 16.67 -12.77 -8.26
C ALA A 211 15.41 -12.19 -7.60
N THR A 212 15.47 -11.93 -6.29
CA THR A 212 14.32 -11.38 -5.54
C THR A 212 14.02 -9.94 -5.96
N ALA A 213 15.04 -9.11 -6.16
CA ALA A 213 14.88 -7.74 -6.63
C ALA A 213 14.28 -7.69 -8.04
N ASP A 214 14.75 -8.55 -8.95
CA ASP A 214 14.21 -8.70 -10.30
C ASP A 214 12.74 -9.10 -10.27
N PHE A 215 12.39 -10.08 -9.44
CA PHE A 215 11.00 -10.50 -9.25
C PHE A 215 10.10 -9.35 -8.77
N ILE A 216 10.53 -8.61 -7.74
CA ILE A 216 9.75 -7.49 -7.16
C ILE A 216 9.51 -6.41 -8.22
N TYR A 217 10.52 -6.03 -8.99
CA TYR A 217 10.38 -5.02 -10.02
C TYR A 217 9.50 -5.47 -11.19
N ARG A 218 9.69 -6.70 -11.68
CA ARG A 218 8.97 -7.23 -12.84
C ARG A 218 7.49 -7.47 -12.60
N ARG A 219 7.06 -7.69 -11.34
CA ARG A 219 5.65 -7.88 -11.01
C ARG A 219 4.82 -6.59 -10.98
N VAL A 220 5.47 -5.40 -11.08
CA VAL A 220 4.74 -4.12 -11.06
C VAL A 220 4.05 -3.91 -12.40
N GLU A 221 2.73 -3.83 -12.38
CA GLU A 221 1.89 -3.60 -13.55
C GLU A 221 1.78 -2.08 -13.83
N TRP A 222 2.86 -1.50 -14.36
CA TRP A 222 2.94 -0.04 -14.60
C TRP A 222 1.88 0.47 -15.57
N ASP A 223 1.55 -0.31 -16.58
CA ASP A 223 0.52 -0.03 -17.56
C ASP A 223 -0.87 0.06 -16.96
N TRP A 224 -1.14 -0.68 -15.87
CA TRP A 224 -2.41 -0.59 -15.14
C TRP A 224 -2.65 0.78 -14.48
N MET A 225 -1.59 1.48 -14.05
CA MET A 225 -1.69 2.83 -13.47
C MET A 225 -1.92 3.92 -14.52
N MET A 226 -1.82 3.61 -15.82
CA MET A 226 -1.98 4.60 -16.89
C MET A 226 -3.46 4.90 -17.18
N ASN A 227 -3.76 6.16 -17.41
CA ASN A 227 -5.09 6.59 -17.85
C ASN A 227 -5.17 6.76 -19.38
N ALA A 228 -6.34 7.15 -19.88
CA ALA A 228 -6.57 7.36 -21.31
C ALA A 228 -5.71 8.49 -21.92
N ASN A 229 -5.23 9.43 -21.11
CA ASN A 229 -4.36 10.53 -21.52
C ASN A 229 -2.89 10.13 -21.60
N GLN A 230 -2.57 8.86 -21.44
CA GLN A 230 -1.20 8.34 -21.33
C GLN A 230 -0.42 8.94 -20.17
N ARG A 231 -1.10 9.26 -19.07
CA ARG A 231 -0.54 9.77 -17.85
C ARG A 231 -0.78 8.79 -16.70
N MET A 232 0.17 8.72 -15.78
CA MET A 232 0.07 7.82 -14.65
C MET A 232 -0.76 8.43 -13.53
N SER A 233 -1.74 7.70 -13.01
CA SER A 233 -2.48 8.11 -11.82
C SER A 233 -1.53 8.21 -10.62
N MET A 234 -1.75 9.19 -9.73
CA MET A 234 -0.98 9.30 -8.49
C MET A 234 -1.25 8.13 -7.54
N GLY A 235 -2.42 7.48 -7.66
CA GLY A 235 -2.69 6.31 -6.84
C GLY A 235 -4.04 5.67 -7.07
N TRP A 236 -4.28 4.61 -6.30
CA TRP A 236 -5.51 3.84 -6.32
C TRP A 236 -5.95 3.48 -4.90
N LYS A 237 -7.26 3.46 -4.66
CA LYS A 237 -7.85 3.04 -3.39
C LYS A 237 -8.84 1.91 -3.60
N PRO A 238 -8.84 0.86 -2.79
CA PRO A 238 -9.79 -0.25 -2.96
C PRO A 238 -11.24 0.18 -2.78
N GLU A 239 -11.50 1.28 -2.05
CA GLU A 239 -12.83 1.83 -1.82
C GLU A 239 -13.39 2.61 -3.01
N LYS A 240 -12.51 3.24 -3.82
CA LYS A 240 -12.91 4.28 -4.80
C LYS A 240 -12.31 4.09 -6.19
N GLY A 241 -11.35 3.16 -6.35
CA GLY A 241 -10.59 3.03 -7.60
C GLY A 241 -9.47 4.08 -7.71
N PHE A 242 -9.10 4.45 -8.93
CA PHE A 242 -8.07 5.45 -9.17
C PHE A 242 -8.45 6.80 -8.58
N ILE A 243 -7.49 7.47 -7.96
CA ILE A 243 -7.66 8.87 -7.56
C ILE A 243 -7.63 9.76 -8.81
N GLN A 244 -8.31 10.90 -8.76
CA GLN A 244 -8.41 11.77 -9.95
C GLN A 244 -7.11 12.48 -10.30
N ALA A 245 -6.18 12.59 -9.34
CA ALA A 245 -4.88 13.21 -9.56
C ALA A 245 -3.98 12.33 -10.43
N GLU A 246 -3.30 12.95 -11.39
CA GLU A 246 -2.38 12.30 -12.32
C GLU A 246 -1.03 13.01 -12.33
N TRP A 247 0.03 12.28 -12.66
CA TRP A 247 1.37 12.84 -12.84
C TRP A 247 1.47 13.49 -14.22
N PHE A 248 1.58 14.81 -14.25
CA PHE A 248 1.82 15.57 -15.49
C PHE A 248 2.59 16.86 -15.18
N GLY A 249 3.35 17.35 -16.14
CA GLY A 249 4.26 18.44 -15.92
C GLY A 249 5.48 18.04 -15.09
N TYR A 250 6.39 18.96 -14.85
CA TYR A 250 7.62 18.68 -14.12
C TYR A 250 7.34 18.43 -12.64
N THR A 251 7.78 17.30 -12.14
CA THR A 251 7.64 16.87 -10.75
C THR A 251 8.73 15.83 -10.42
N GLU A 252 8.72 15.25 -9.23
CA GLU A 252 9.55 14.11 -8.82
C GLU A 252 9.29 12.83 -9.63
N ALA A 253 8.21 12.75 -10.39
CA ALA A 253 7.76 11.55 -11.10
C ALA A 253 8.62 11.15 -12.32
N MET A 254 9.69 11.87 -12.62
CA MET A 254 10.60 11.52 -13.72
C MET A 254 11.13 10.08 -13.62
N ILE A 255 11.56 9.67 -12.43
CA ILE A 255 12.01 8.30 -12.15
C ILE A 255 10.87 7.27 -12.37
N LEU A 256 9.64 7.63 -12.01
CA LEU A 256 8.46 6.78 -12.14
C LEU A 256 8.19 6.41 -13.61
N TYR A 257 8.23 7.41 -14.50
CA TYR A 257 8.08 7.18 -15.95
C TYR A 257 9.25 6.39 -16.53
N VAL A 258 10.49 6.66 -16.11
CA VAL A 258 11.67 5.88 -16.55
C VAL A 258 11.54 4.42 -16.15
N LEU A 259 11.11 4.13 -14.93
CA LEU A 259 10.86 2.76 -14.46
C LEU A 259 9.74 2.10 -15.26
N GLY A 260 8.61 2.77 -15.45
CA GLY A 260 7.50 2.23 -16.23
C GLY A 260 7.88 1.93 -17.69
N LEU A 261 8.62 2.83 -18.36
CA LEU A 261 9.12 2.61 -19.72
C LEU A 261 10.16 1.48 -19.81
N GLY A 262 10.97 1.32 -18.76
CA GLY A 262 12.03 0.31 -18.67
C GLY A 262 11.53 -1.08 -18.36
N SER A 263 10.30 -1.23 -17.87
CA SER A 263 9.73 -2.52 -17.46
C SER A 263 9.82 -3.56 -18.60
N PRO A 264 10.25 -4.79 -18.28
CA PRO A 264 10.28 -5.87 -19.27
C PRO A 264 8.93 -6.58 -19.41
N THR A 265 8.06 -6.50 -18.40
CA THR A 265 6.80 -7.25 -18.28
C THR A 265 5.56 -6.41 -18.56
N HIS A 266 5.48 -5.22 -17.93
CA HIS A 266 4.33 -4.31 -17.99
C HIS A 266 4.79 -2.87 -18.36
N PRO A 267 5.42 -2.68 -19.55
CA PRO A 267 5.91 -1.36 -19.92
C PRO A 267 4.75 -0.41 -20.25
N ILE A 268 4.88 0.83 -19.82
CA ILE A 268 4.00 1.91 -20.31
C ILE A 268 4.33 2.27 -21.77
N ALA A 269 3.37 2.89 -22.45
CA ALA A 269 3.53 3.29 -23.85
C ALA A 269 4.63 4.36 -24.02
N SER A 270 5.37 4.32 -25.12
CA SER A 270 6.51 5.24 -25.36
C SER A 270 6.12 6.70 -25.41
N ASN A 271 4.88 7.02 -25.81
CA ASN A 271 4.34 8.39 -25.83
C ASN A 271 3.94 8.92 -24.44
N ALA A 272 3.98 8.10 -23.40
CA ALA A 272 3.69 8.53 -22.03
C ALA A 272 4.67 9.61 -21.54
N TRP A 273 5.96 9.53 -21.92
CA TRP A 273 6.95 10.56 -21.59
C TRP A 273 6.57 11.91 -22.23
N GLU A 274 6.18 11.92 -23.48
CA GLU A 274 5.75 13.14 -24.17
C GLU A 274 4.47 13.71 -23.55
N ALA A 275 3.49 12.85 -23.21
CA ALA A 275 2.26 13.26 -22.53
C ALA A 275 2.54 13.91 -21.15
N TRP A 276 3.54 13.42 -20.43
CA TRP A 276 3.97 13.99 -19.16
C TRP A 276 4.67 15.33 -19.31
N THR A 277 5.56 15.49 -20.32
CA THR A 277 6.36 16.71 -20.52
C THR A 277 5.57 17.86 -21.18
N GLN A 278 4.37 17.62 -21.72
CA GLN A 278 3.57 18.64 -22.43
C GLN A 278 3.30 19.91 -21.63
N ASN A 279 3.17 19.78 -20.32
CA ASN A 279 2.80 20.87 -19.42
C ASN A 279 3.99 21.43 -18.63
N TYR A 280 5.20 21.30 -19.15
CA TYR A 280 6.36 21.94 -18.57
C TYR A 280 6.25 23.47 -18.64
N VAL A 281 6.39 24.14 -17.52
CA VAL A 281 6.42 25.61 -17.42
C VAL A 281 7.88 26.06 -17.48
N TRP A 282 8.29 26.59 -18.62
CA TRP A 282 9.61 27.15 -18.80
C TRP A 282 9.57 28.66 -18.63
N ASP A 283 10.22 29.21 -17.61
CA ASP A 283 10.19 30.63 -17.34
C ASP A 283 11.47 31.09 -16.59
N ASN A 284 11.65 32.41 -16.56
CA ASN A 284 12.72 33.04 -15.77
C ASN A 284 12.20 33.41 -14.38
N PHE A 285 12.63 32.68 -13.37
CA PHE A 285 12.29 32.97 -11.98
C PHE A 285 13.58 33.28 -11.18
N MET A 286 13.56 34.40 -10.43
CA MET A 286 14.72 34.85 -9.65
C MET A 286 16.05 34.92 -10.43
N GLY A 287 15.99 35.33 -11.70
CA GLY A 287 17.12 35.43 -12.59
C GLY A 287 17.65 34.11 -13.14
N GLN A 288 16.89 33.03 -12.97
CA GLN A 288 17.21 31.70 -13.49
C GLN A 288 16.14 31.23 -14.46
N GLU A 289 16.53 31.00 -15.72
CA GLU A 289 15.66 30.44 -16.74
C GLU A 289 15.70 28.91 -16.68
N HIS A 290 14.59 28.25 -16.28
CA HIS A 290 14.49 26.82 -16.07
C HIS A 290 13.07 26.30 -16.16
N ILE A 291 12.86 24.97 -16.11
CA ILE A 291 11.54 24.39 -15.91
C ILE A 291 11.11 24.67 -14.49
N ASN A 292 10.01 25.42 -14.32
CA ASN A 292 9.53 25.84 -13.02
C ASN A 292 8.75 24.70 -12.33
N PHE A 293 9.09 24.47 -11.06
CA PHE A 293 8.37 23.66 -10.10
C PHE A 293 8.74 24.17 -8.70
N GLY A 294 7.75 24.47 -7.86
CA GLY A 294 7.99 25.25 -6.63
C GLY A 294 8.90 24.57 -5.62
N PRO A 295 8.54 23.38 -5.08
CA PRO A 295 9.32 22.68 -4.06
C PRO A 295 10.59 22.02 -4.64
N LEU A 296 11.75 22.16 -3.96
CA LEU A 296 13.00 21.61 -4.47
C LEU A 296 13.05 20.08 -4.55
N PHE A 297 12.28 19.35 -3.75
CA PHE A 297 12.27 17.89 -3.81
C PHE A 297 11.92 17.35 -5.21
N GLY A 298 11.03 18.02 -5.94
CA GLY A 298 10.66 17.67 -7.30
C GLY A 298 11.84 17.76 -8.30
N HIS A 299 12.83 18.59 -7.98
CA HIS A 299 14.08 18.70 -8.73
C HIS A 299 15.18 17.75 -8.23
N GLN A 300 14.94 16.97 -7.15
CA GLN A 300 15.96 16.19 -6.46
C GLN A 300 15.73 14.68 -6.55
N TYR A 301 14.51 14.20 -6.26
CA TYR A 301 14.27 12.79 -6.00
C TYR A 301 14.66 11.86 -7.16
N SER A 302 14.27 12.20 -8.39
CA SER A 302 14.66 11.41 -9.56
C SER A 302 16.18 11.39 -9.79
N HIS A 303 16.86 12.50 -9.45
CA HIS A 303 18.31 12.64 -9.58
C HIS A 303 19.10 11.82 -8.55
N VAL A 304 18.48 11.33 -7.49
CA VAL A 304 19.15 10.45 -6.54
C VAL A 304 19.75 9.23 -7.25
N TRP A 305 18.95 8.63 -8.15
CA TRP A 305 19.33 7.40 -8.86
C TRP A 305 19.77 7.60 -10.30
N ILE A 306 19.36 8.69 -10.96
CA ILE A 306 19.65 8.94 -12.37
C ILE A 306 20.58 10.15 -12.51
N ASP A 307 21.74 9.93 -13.10
CA ASP A 307 22.63 11.00 -13.53
C ASP A 307 22.15 11.57 -14.85
N PHE A 308 21.40 12.66 -14.78
CA PHE A 308 20.93 13.35 -15.98
C PHE A 308 21.98 14.27 -16.63
N LYS A 309 23.19 14.35 -16.08
CA LYS A 309 24.25 15.20 -16.62
C LYS A 309 24.71 14.68 -17.98
N GLY A 310 24.63 15.55 -18.97
CA GLY A 310 25.08 15.28 -20.34
C GLY A 310 24.15 14.40 -21.17
N ILE A 311 23.00 13.96 -20.63
CA ILE A 311 21.96 13.28 -21.41
C ILE A 311 20.73 14.18 -21.55
N GLN A 312 20.05 14.10 -22.68
CA GLN A 312 18.93 14.97 -23.02
C GLN A 312 17.81 14.20 -23.67
N ASP A 313 16.58 14.51 -23.28
CA ASP A 313 15.38 14.13 -24.03
C ASP A 313 15.05 15.15 -25.15
N GLY A 314 13.95 14.94 -25.84
CA GLY A 314 13.51 15.83 -26.91
C GLY A 314 13.21 17.27 -26.47
N TYR A 315 12.73 17.44 -25.22
CA TYR A 315 12.41 18.76 -24.66
C TYR A 315 13.71 19.51 -24.31
N MET A 316 14.62 18.91 -23.54
CA MET A 316 15.84 19.54 -23.08
C MET A 316 16.84 19.82 -24.20
N ARG A 317 16.85 19.00 -25.27
CA ARG A 317 17.63 19.34 -26.51
C ARG A 317 17.20 20.66 -27.12
N LYS A 318 15.89 20.93 -27.20
CA LYS A 318 15.36 22.20 -27.70
C LYS A 318 15.73 23.39 -26.83
N LYS A 319 15.97 23.15 -25.53
CA LYS A 319 16.39 24.17 -24.57
C LYS A 319 17.90 24.32 -24.46
N GLY A 320 18.68 23.45 -25.10
CA GLY A 320 20.15 23.50 -25.09
C GLY A 320 20.76 23.19 -23.73
N MET A 321 20.07 22.44 -22.85
CA MET A 321 20.58 22.06 -21.51
C MET A 321 20.12 20.64 -21.14
N ASP A 322 20.63 20.13 -20.02
CA ASP A 322 20.18 18.90 -19.40
C ASP A 322 19.42 19.14 -18.09
N TYR A 323 18.82 18.10 -17.53
CA TYR A 323 18.08 18.23 -16.28
C TYR A 323 18.95 18.50 -15.06
N ALA A 324 20.26 18.19 -15.10
CA ALA A 324 21.18 18.53 -14.00
C ALA A 324 21.40 20.04 -13.93
N GLU A 325 21.60 20.71 -15.09
CA GLU A 325 21.66 22.16 -15.14
C GLU A 325 20.31 22.81 -14.78
N ASN A 326 19.18 22.21 -15.18
CA ASN A 326 17.85 22.67 -14.75
C ASN A 326 17.72 22.67 -13.22
N THR A 327 18.10 21.58 -12.58
CA THR A 327 18.08 21.45 -11.11
C THR A 327 19.04 22.44 -10.44
N ARG A 328 20.20 22.66 -11.00
CA ARG A 328 21.12 23.71 -10.53
C ARG A 328 20.44 25.08 -10.54
N ARG A 329 19.78 25.45 -11.63
CA ARG A 329 19.10 26.74 -11.77
C ARG A 329 17.93 26.88 -10.81
N ALA A 330 17.13 25.82 -10.62
CA ALA A 330 16.07 25.79 -9.63
C ALA A 330 16.61 25.99 -8.20
N THR A 331 17.75 25.37 -7.88
CA THR A 331 18.44 25.54 -6.60
C THR A 331 18.91 26.98 -6.40
N LEU A 332 19.52 27.59 -7.44
CA LEU A 332 19.94 28.99 -7.41
C LEU A 332 18.75 29.96 -7.30
N ALA A 333 17.61 29.66 -7.93
CA ALA A 333 16.39 30.46 -7.81
C ALA A 333 15.85 30.43 -6.36
N ASN A 334 15.81 29.26 -5.72
CA ASN A 334 15.39 29.09 -4.33
C ASN A 334 16.35 29.83 -3.37
N TRP A 335 17.64 29.72 -3.57
CA TRP A 335 18.67 30.45 -2.84
C TRP A 335 18.51 31.97 -3.01
N ASN A 336 18.35 32.48 -4.27
CA ASN A 336 18.16 33.89 -4.56
C ASN A 336 16.93 34.48 -3.87
N TYR A 337 15.82 33.73 -3.86
CA TYR A 337 14.59 34.14 -3.17
C TYR A 337 14.84 34.31 -1.66
N CYS A 338 15.40 33.30 -1.00
CA CYS A 338 15.68 33.38 0.44
C CYS A 338 16.71 34.48 0.76
N LYS A 339 17.73 34.67 -0.08
CA LYS A 339 18.71 35.75 0.05
C LYS A 339 18.08 37.13 -0.06
N GLN A 340 17.17 37.33 -1.02
CA GLN A 340 16.41 38.59 -1.17
C GLN A 340 15.37 38.79 -0.07
N ASN A 341 14.84 37.70 0.46
CA ASN A 341 13.90 37.65 1.57
C ASN A 341 12.69 38.60 1.39
N PRO A 342 11.91 38.51 0.31
CA PRO A 342 10.80 39.42 0.09
C PRO A 342 9.70 39.33 1.17
N GLY A 343 9.56 38.15 1.79
CA GLY A 343 8.66 37.90 2.93
C GLY A 343 9.15 38.45 4.26
N LYS A 344 10.38 38.96 4.33
CA LYS A 344 11.02 39.46 5.57
C LYS A 344 11.00 38.42 6.70
N PHE A 345 11.20 37.17 6.37
CA PHE A 345 11.26 36.08 7.34
C PHE A 345 12.56 36.14 8.14
N LYS A 346 12.47 35.80 9.42
CA LYS A 346 13.64 35.80 10.30
C LYS A 346 14.70 34.82 9.83
N ASP A 347 15.95 35.27 9.84
CA ASP A 347 17.18 34.51 9.53
C ASP A 347 17.34 34.09 8.06
N TYR A 348 16.36 34.29 7.17
CA TYR A 348 16.54 34.07 5.75
C TYR A 348 17.73 34.86 5.21
N SER A 349 18.65 34.21 4.53
CA SER A 349 19.88 34.82 4.03
C SER A 349 20.51 33.96 2.91
N ASP A 350 21.67 34.36 2.44
CA ASP A 350 22.51 33.59 1.53
C ASP A 350 23.08 32.28 2.15
N LYS A 351 22.98 32.11 3.50
CA LYS A 351 23.45 30.96 4.23
C LYS A 351 22.34 30.18 4.93
N ILE A 352 21.17 30.75 5.11
CA ILE A 352 20.01 30.13 5.76
C ILE A 352 18.86 30.19 4.75
N TRP A 353 18.67 29.06 4.02
CA TRP A 353 17.71 28.93 2.94
C TRP A 353 17.29 27.48 2.75
N GLY A 354 16.21 27.24 2.05
CA GLY A 354 15.80 25.89 1.63
C GLY A 354 14.29 25.68 1.73
N LEU A 355 13.56 25.99 0.66
CA LEU A 355 12.13 25.76 0.55
C LEU A 355 11.88 24.46 -0.19
N THR A 356 11.28 23.50 0.51
CA THR A 356 10.83 22.20 -0.03
C THR A 356 9.69 21.66 0.82
N ALA A 357 9.12 20.50 0.47
CA ALA A 357 8.13 19.85 1.32
C ALA A 357 8.75 19.50 2.68
N CYS A 358 8.06 19.81 3.76
CA CYS A 358 8.52 19.53 5.12
C CYS A 358 7.39 19.75 6.13
N ASP A 359 7.59 19.30 7.36
CA ASP A 359 6.72 19.58 8.50
C ASP A 359 6.67 21.09 8.81
N GLY A 360 5.68 21.50 9.58
CA GLY A 360 5.54 22.90 9.92
C GLY A 360 4.92 23.19 11.28
N PRO A 361 5.06 24.42 11.75
CA PRO A 361 4.72 24.78 13.13
C PRO A 361 3.23 24.73 13.45
N ALA A 362 2.32 24.70 12.46
CA ALA A 362 0.89 24.59 12.75
C ALA A 362 0.53 23.26 13.44
N ASP A 363 1.20 22.16 13.11
CA ASP A 363 0.98 20.88 13.76
C ASP A 363 1.39 20.89 15.24
N TRP A 364 2.41 21.67 15.57
CA TRP A 364 2.81 21.90 16.96
C TRP A 364 1.72 22.60 17.78
N LEU A 365 1.04 23.62 17.20
CA LEU A 365 -0.09 24.28 17.85
C LEU A 365 -1.24 23.34 18.18
N TYR A 366 -1.54 22.39 17.26
CA TYR A 366 -2.56 21.37 17.49
C TYR A 366 -2.17 20.39 18.60
N LYS A 367 -0.95 19.90 18.58
CA LYS A 367 -0.44 18.96 19.59
C LYS A 367 -0.43 19.52 21.01
N HIS A 368 -0.28 20.84 21.15
CA HIS A 368 -0.20 21.51 22.45
C HIS A 368 -1.49 22.25 22.86
N ASP A 369 -2.57 22.04 22.13
CA ASP A 369 -3.90 22.64 22.36
C ASP A 369 -3.90 24.18 22.43
N LEU A 370 -2.97 24.83 21.73
CA LEU A 370 -2.78 26.29 21.68
C LEU A 370 -3.51 26.95 20.51
N LYS A 371 -4.33 26.20 19.78
CA LYS A 371 -5.05 26.64 18.57
C LYS A 371 -5.94 27.86 18.79
N GLU A 372 -6.48 28.07 20.01
CA GLU A 372 -7.32 29.19 20.34
C GLU A 372 -6.52 30.40 20.81
N LEU A 373 -5.44 30.19 21.57
CA LEU A 373 -4.56 31.25 22.08
C LEU A 373 -3.75 31.93 20.97
N CYS A 374 -3.40 31.20 19.91
CA CYS A 374 -2.53 31.66 18.82
C CYS A 374 -3.27 31.70 17.48
N GLN A 375 -4.51 32.19 17.42
CA GLN A 375 -5.30 32.24 16.18
C GLN A 375 -4.64 33.00 15.03
N ALA A 376 -3.88 34.06 15.31
CA ALA A 376 -3.16 34.81 14.29
C ALA A 376 -2.04 33.97 13.67
N ASP A 377 -1.31 33.20 14.49
CA ASP A 377 -0.23 32.30 14.01
C ASP A 377 -0.81 31.13 13.22
N ARG A 378 -1.94 30.56 13.65
CA ARG A 378 -2.61 29.47 12.94
C ARG A 378 -3.01 29.81 11.51
N LYS A 379 -3.40 31.05 11.23
CA LYS A 379 -3.77 31.51 9.88
C LYS A 379 -2.55 31.77 9.00
N LYS A 380 -1.40 32.00 9.60
CA LYS A 380 -0.16 32.38 8.91
C LYS A 380 0.72 31.18 8.61
N TYR A 381 0.75 30.18 9.48
CA TYR A 381 1.67 29.05 9.41
C TYR A 381 0.94 27.76 9.02
N MET A 382 1.66 26.86 8.35
CA MET A 382 1.17 25.57 7.86
C MET A 382 1.74 24.41 8.69
N GLY A 383 1.11 23.24 8.65
CA GLY A 383 1.67 21.96 9.03
C GLY A 383 2.57 21.42 7.92
N TYR A 384 2.59 20.06 7.74
CA TYR A 384 3.28 19.49 6.60
C TYR A 384 2.77 20.12 5.30
N SER A 385 3.67 20.65 4.49
CA SER A 385 3.30 21.36 3.27
C SER A 385 4.43 21.37 2.24
N ALA A 386 4.06 21.35 0.97
CA ALA A 386 5.01 21.46 -0.14
C ALA A 386 5.46 22.93 -0.32
N ARG A 387 6.29 23.42 0.59
CA ARG A 387 6.84 24.79 0.51
C ARG A 387 7.74 24.93 -0.69
N GLY A 388 7.62 26.04 -1.38
CA GLY A 388 8.38 26.26 -2.61
C GLY A 388 7.98 27.53 -3.32
N ILE A 389 8.73 27.81 -4.37
CA ILE A 389 8.62 29.06 -5.13
C ILE A 389 8.85 28.80 -6.62
N ALA A 390 7.97 29.34 -7.44
CA ALA A 390 8.07 29.38 -8.90
C ALA A 390 7.29 30.58 -9.41
N THR A 391 7.24 30.80 -10.71
CA THR A 391 6.54 31.95 -11.32
C THR A 391 5.06 32.00 -10.94
N ASP A 392 4.40 30.85 -10.89
CA ASP A 392 2.98 30.68 -10.59
C ASP A 392 2.73 29.94 -9.27
N TYR A 393 3.76 29.73 -8.46
CA TYR A 393 3.68 28.99 -7.21
C TYR A 393 4.45 29.69 -6.10
N LEU A 394 3.76 30.05 -5.04
CA LEU A 394 4.36 30.63 -3.83
C LEU A 394 3.71 30.03 -2.59
N THR A 395 4.42 29.16 -1.91
CA THR A 395 4.05 28.57 -0.63
C THR A 395 5.20 28.71 0.34
N ASP A 396 5.16 29.78 1.15
CA ASP A 396 6.21 30.15 2.11
C ASP A 396 5.59 30.77 3.36
N ASP A 397 5.92 30.21 4.50
CA ASP A 397 5.51 30.70 5.83
C ASP A 397 6.70 30.98 6.76
N GLY A 398 7.91 31.03 6.18
CA GLY A 398 9.16 31.20 6.92
C GLY A 398 9.77 29.92 7.45
N THR A 399 9.21 28.73 7.06
CA THR A 399 9.74 27.40 7.44
C THR A 399 10.73 26.91 6.39
N LEU A 400 11.88 26.44 6.84
CA LEU A 400 12.97 25.93 6.03
C LEU A 400 13.30 24.48 6.38
N ALA A 401 13.83 23.73 5.40
CA ALA A 401 14.25 22.35 5.58
C ALA A 401 15.70 22.14 5.09
N PRO A 402 16.59 21.56 5.91
CA PRO A 402 17.98 21.28 5.52
C PRO A 402 18.10 20.34 4.32
N THR A 403 17.12 19.47 4.09
CA THR A 403 17.09 18.56 2.94
C THR A 403 17.13 19.30 1.61
N ALA A 404 16.59 20.52 1.53
CA ALA A 404 16.64 21.34 0.32
C ALA A 404 18.09 21.62 -0.11
N ALA A 405 18.98 21.97 0.82
CA ALA A 405 20.40 22.16 0.56
C ALA A 405 21.14 20.81 0.41
N GLY A 406 20.83 19.82 1.26
CA GLY A 406 21.44 18.48 1.23
C GLY A 406 21.17 17.75 -0.08
N GLY A 407 19.92 17.72 -0.52
CA GLY A 407 19.49 17.07 -1.78
C GLY A 407 19.97 17.79 -3.04
N SER A 408 20.31 19.09 -2.95
CA SER A 408 20.84 19.88 -4.06
C SER A 408 22.39 19.92 -4.12
N LEU A 409 23.07 19.30 -3.17
CA LEU A 409 24.52 19.41 -3.01
C LEU A 409 25.33 19.12 -4.28
N PRO A 410 25.05 18.09 -5.10
CA PRO A 410 25.83 17.83 -6.31
C PRO A 410 25.68 18.89 -7.42
N PHE A 411 24.61 19.70 -7.37
CA PHE A 411 24.28 20.67 -8.41
C PHE A 411 24.86 22.06 -8.12
N ALA A 412 24.87 22.48 -6.85
CA ALA A 412 25.32 23.80 -6.44
C ALA A 412 26.10 23.75 -5.11
N PRO A 413 27.21 22.98 -5.03
CA PRO A 413 27.96 22.81 -3.78
C PRO A 413 28.47 24.12 -3.17
N GLU A 414 28.70 25.14 -3.98
CA GLU A 414 29.20 26.45 -3.57
C GLU A 414 28.21 27.24 -2.70
N ILE A 415 26.91 26.91 -2.75
CA ILE A 415 25.87 27.51 -1.89
C ILE A 415 25.32 26.50 -0.89
N CYS A 416 25.29 25.22 -1.23
CA CYS A 416 24.72 24.17 -0.38
C CYS A 416 25.61 23.84 0.83
N LEU A 417 26.92 23.67 0.64
CA LEU A 417 27.86 23.41 1.75
C LEU A 417 27.86 24.51 2.79
N PRO A 418 28.01 25.81 2.42
CA PRO A 418 27.93 26.92 3.39
C PRO A 418 26.58 26.97 4.11
N ALA A 419 25.47 26.59 3.45
CA ALA A 419 24.15 26.56 4.08
C ALA A 419 24.04 25.45 5.14
N LEU A 420 24.46 24.23 4.80
CA LEU A 420 24.45 23.10 5.75
C LEU A 420 25.35 23.40 6.96
N GLU A 421 26.53 23.99 6.74
CA GLU A 421 27.45 24.40 7.81
C GLU A 421 26.83 25.51 8.68
N ALA A 422 26.20 26.52 8.08
CA ALA A 422 25.58 27.62 8.81
C ALA A 422 24.40 27.12 9.66
N MET A 423 23.49 26.31 9.09
CA MET A 423 22.39 25.70 9.82
C MET A 423 22.88 24.83 10.98
N TRP A 424 23.92 24.02 10.74
CA TRP A 424 24.53 23.18 11.78
C TRP A 424 25.09 24.04 12.92
N ASN A 425 25.92 25.04 12.62
CA ASN A 425 26.61 25.83 13.63
C ASN A 425 25.64 26.77 14.39
N GLN A 426 24.65 27.34 13.70
CA GLN A 426 23.73 28.30 14.29
C GLN A 426 22.66 27.62 15.14
N TYR A 427 22.17 26.43 14.73
CA TYR A 427 21.02 25.78 15.33
C TYR A 427 21.31 24.40 15.91
N GLN A 428 22.58 24.06 16.14
CA GLN A 428 23.02 22.72 16.54
C GLN A 428 22.20 22.15 17.71
N ASP A 429 21.93 22.95 18.75
CA ASP A 429 21.25 22.50 19.97
C ASP A 429 19.75 22.13 19.73
N SER A 430 19.16 22.60 18.64
CA SER A 430 17.73 22.44 18.35
C SER A 430 17.46 21.62 17.10
N LEU A 431 18.24 21.82 16.03
CA LEU A 431 18.02 21.25 14.71
C LEU A 431 18.82 19.97 14.44
N VAL A 432 19.92 19.76 15.17
CA VAL A 432 20.82 18.63 14.93
C VAL A 432 20.72 17.59 16.04
N GLY A 433 20.68 16.31 15.68
CA GLY A 433 20.63 15.24 16.67
C GLY A 433 21.36 13.98 16.20
N PRO A 434 21.03 12.79 16.76
CA PRO A 434 21.77 11.56 16.52
C PRO A 434 21.75 11.11 15.05
N TYR A 435 20.71 11.50 14.30
CA TYR A 435 20.53 11.13 12.90
C TYR A 435 20.78 12.27 11.91
N GLY A 436 21.56 13.29 12.30
CA GLY A 436 21.84 14.45 11.48
C GLY A 436 20.86 15.59 11.70
N PHE A 437 20.41 16.22 10.64
CA PHE A 437 19.40 17.27 10.71
C PHE A 437 18.01 16.68 10.96
N LYS A 438 17.23 17.33 11.83
CA LYS A 438 15.80 17.15 11.92
C LYS A 438 15.15 17.75 10.67
N ASP A 439 13.84 17.48 10.48
CA ASP A 439 13.16 17.78 9.23
C ASP A 439 13.14 19.27 8.89
N ALA A 440 12.57 20.10 9.77
CA ALA A 440 12.33 21.50 9.46
C ALA A 440 12.52 22.43 10.67
N PHE A 441 12.58 23.74 10.38
CA PHE A 441 12.64 24.77 11.41
C PHE A 441 12.05 26.10 10.93
N ASN A 442 11.51 26.88 11.85
CA ASN A 442 11.02 28.24 11.61
C ASN A 442 11.46 29.17 12.73
N PRO A 443 12.54 29.96 12.51
CA PRO A 443 13.07 30.86 13.53
C PRO A 443 12.12 31.99 13.93
N GLY A 444 11.19 32.33 13.03
CA GLY A 444 10.20 33.40 13.23
C GLY A 444 8.95 33.00 13.98
N PHE A 445 8.68 31.69 14.09
CA PHE A 445 7.51 31.20 14.80
C PHE A 445 7.76 31.10 16.30
N THR A 446 7.11 31.98 17.07
CA THR A 446 7.34 32.08 18.53
C THR A 446 6.22 31.46 19.36
N ALA A 447 5.18 30.90 18.76
CA ALA A 447 4.03 30.36 19.46
C ALA A 447 3.48 31.29 20.55
N CYS A 448 3.21 32.54 20.17
CA CYS A 448 2.77 33.60 21.11
C CYS A 448 3.75 33.83 22.30
N GLY A 449 5.05 33.66 22.04
CA GLY A 449 6.12 33.84 23.03
C GLY A 449 6.54 32.59 23.80
N GLN A 450 5.87 31.45 23.59
CA GLN A 450 6.25 30.17 24.24
C GLN A 450 7.55 29.58 23.67
N LEU A 451 7.88 29.89 22.40
CA LEU A 451 9.07 29.44 21.71
C LEU A 451 9.97 30.65 21.35
N PRO A 452 10.69 31.26 22.29
CA PRO A 452 11.43 32.50 22.03
C PRO A 452 12.58 32.37 21.04
N LYS A 453 13.07 31.13 20.83
CA LYS A 453 14.12 30.82 19.84
C LYS A 453 13.59 30.48 18.45
N GLY A 454 12.28 30.32 18.29
CA GLY A 454 11.64 29.77 17.12
C GLY A 454 11.21 28.32 17.30
N TRP A 455 10.52 27.79 16.30
CA TRP A 455 10.13 26.39 16.22
C TRP A 455 11.19 25.57 15.50
N PHE A 456 11.49 24.40 16.03
CA PHE A 456 12.36 23.39 15.44
C PHE A 456 11.65 22.06 15.57
N ASP A 457 11.57 21.33 14.47
CA ASP A 457 10.91 20.05 14.50
C ASP A 457 11.62 19.07 15.46
N ASN A 458 10.88 18.14 15.99
CA ASN A 458 11.44 17.04 16.78
C ASN A 458 11.70 15.80 15.93
N ASP A 459 11.02 15.69 14.81
CA ASP A 459 11.05 14.52 13.95
C ASP A 459 12.15 14.62 12.87
N TYR A 460 12.59 13.45 12.43
CA TYR A 460 13.35 13.21 11.21
C TYR A 460 12.41 12.49 10.26
N LEU A 461 12.32 12.90 9.02
CA LEU A 461 11.49 12.24 8.01
C LEU A 461 12.38 11.37 7.11
N GLY A 462 11.98 10.10 6.92
CA GLY A 462 12.76 9.16 6.12
C GLY A 462 12.92 9.58 4.67
N ILE A 463 11.89 10.24 4.12
CA ILE A 463 11.89 10.75 2.75
C ILE A 463 12.85 11.94 2.56
N ASP A 464 13.16 12.68 3.63
CA ASP A 464 14.09 13.81 3.63
C ASP A 464 15.51 13.40 3.99
N GLN A 465 15.67 12.41 4.87
CA GLN A 465 16.98 11.84 5.19
C GLN A 465 17.61 11.14 3.97
N GLY A 466 16.78 10.53 3.11
CA GLY A 466 17.23 9.84 1.92
C GLY A 466 18.04 10.73 0.96
N PRO A 467 17.48 11.82 0.45
CA PRO A 467 18.21 12.75 -0.39
C PRO A 467 19.50 13.30 0.25
N ILE A 468 19.51 13.56 1.57
CA ILE A 468 20.71 14.04 2.25
C ILE A 468 21.86 13.03 2.11
N VAL A 469 21.66 11.78 2.57
CA VAL A 469 22.76 10.78 2.58
C VAL A 469 23.18 10.39 1.17
N LEU A 470 22.23 10.22 0.25
CA LEU A 470 22.51 9.71 -1.09
C LEU A 470 23.13 10.78 -2.01
N MET A 471 22.70 12.04 -1.86
CA MET A 471 23.28 13.14 -2.66
C MET A 471 24.60 13.63 -2.10
N ILE A 472 24.87 13.49 -0.81
CA ILE A 472 26.23 13.63 -0.27
C ILE A 472 27.17 12.63 -0.95
N GLU A 473 26.77 11.36 -1.02
CA GLU A 473 27.60 10.33 -1.65
C GLU A 473 27.74 10.55 -3.17
N ASN A 474 26.67 10.96 -3.84
CA ASN A 474 26.76 11.32 -5.26
C ASN A 474 27.67 12.52 -5.51
N TYR A 475 27.65 13.55 -4.64
CA TYR A 475 28.58 14.67 -4.70
C TYR A 475 30.03 14.23 -4.55
N ARG A 476 30.32 13.31 -3.63
CA ARG A 476 31.69 12.87 -3.28
C ARG A 476 32.30 11.95 -4.32
N SER A 477 31.52 11.01 -4.83
CA SER A 477 32.06 9.91 -5.64
C SER A 477 31.25 9.61 -6.91
N GLY A 478 30.03 10.13 -7.02
CA GLY A 478 29.09 9.73 -8.06
C GLY A 478 28.64 8.27 -7.92
N PHE A 479 28.77 7.69 -6.72
CA PHE A 479 28.62 6.24 -6.51
C PHE A 479 27.30 5.70 -7.02
N LEU A 480 26.18 6.22 -6.54
CA LEU A 480 24.86 5.70 -6.91
C LEU A 480 24.55 5.95 -8.40
N TRP A 481 24.98 7.09 -8.93
CA TRP A 481 24.89 7.39 -10.36
C TRP A 481 25.66 6.39 -11.21
N ASN A 482 26.93 6.13 -10.87
CA ASN A 482 27.77 5.17 -11.59
C ASN A 482 27.25 3.75 -11.47
N LEU A 483 26.62 3.41 -10.34
CA LEU A 483 25.94 2.15 -10.14
C LEU A 483 24.74 2.02 -11.10
N MET A 484 23.83 2.99 -11.08
CA MET A 484 22.56 2.92 -11.82
C MET A 484 22.72 3.10 -13.34
N LYS A 485 23.80 3.73 -13.82
CA LYS A 485 24.19 3.71 -15.24
C LYS A 485 24.37 2.30 -15.80
N ARG A 486 24.65 1.30 -14.95
CA ARG A 486 24.81 -0.10 -15.34
C ARG A 486 23.46 -0.87 -15.36
N ASN A 487 22.43 -0.32 -14.71
CA ASN A 487 21.14 -1.02 -14.63
C ASN A 487 20.42 -1.04 -16.00
N PRO A 488 20.08 -2.21 -16.55
CA PRO A 488 19.53 -2.32 -17.89
C PRO A 488 18.10 -1.72 -17.99
N TYR A 489 17.32 -1.78 -16.93
CA TYR A 489 15.94 -1.25 -16.92
C TYR A 489 15.95 0.29 -16.95
N ILE A 490 16.82 0.93 -16.17
CA ILE A 490 16.99 2.39 -16.20
C ILE A 490 17.47 2.86 -17.58
N ARG A 491 18.47 2.17 -18.17
CA ARG A 491 18.97 2.51 -19.52
C ARG A 491 17.85 2.40 -20.56
N LYS A 492 17.13 1.29 -20.55
CA LYS A 492 16.00 1.04 -21.48
C LYS A 492 14.90 2.10 -21.30
N GLY A 493 14.55 2.44 -20.06
CA GLY A 493 13.55 3.47 -19.75
C GLY A 493 13.94 4.83 -20.31
N LEU A 494 15.17 5.28 -20.06
CA LEU A 494 15.69 6.52 -20.59
C LEU A 494 15.72 6.54 -22.13
N GLN A 495 16.16 5.46 -22.78
CA GLN A 495 16.15 5.36 -24.24
C GLN A 495 14.74 5.45 -24.82
N LYS A 496 13.76 4.77 -24.22
CA LYS A 496 12.35 4.85 -24.61
C LYS A 496 11.72 6.22 -24.36
N ALA A 497 12.15 6.94 -23.31
CA ALA A 497 11.80 8.33 -23.05
C ALA A 497 12.48 9.32 -24.03
N GLY A 498 13.30 8.83 -24.97
CA GLY A 498 13.95 9.64 -25.99
C GLY A 498 15.23 10.35 -25.52
N PHE A 499 15.83 9.90 -24.40
CA PHE A 499 17.14 10.38 -23.96
C PHE A 499 18.28 9.81 -24.81
N ASP A 500 19.25 10.63 -25.10
CA ASP A 500 20.53 10.27 -25.70
C ASP A 500 21.66 11.21 -25.22
N GLY A 501 22.88 10.96 -25.68
CA GLY A 501 24.07 11.75 -25.34
C GLY A 501 24.82 11.22 -24.11
N GLY A 502 25.91 11.88 -23.77
CA GLY A 502 26.75 11.59 -22.61
C GLY A 502 27.03 10.10 -22.39
N TRP A 503 26.80 9.63 -21.16
CA TRP A 503 27.05 8.25 -20.77
C TRP A 503 26.04 7.24 -21.37
N LEU A 504 24.87 7.69 -21.85
CA LEU A 504 23.86 6.85 -22.48
C LEU A 504 24.21 6.51 -23.95
N GLY A 505 25.07 7.33 -24.59
CA GLY A 505 25.47 7.18 -25.98
C GLY A 505 24.48 7.81 -26.94
N LYS A 506 24.81 7.81 -28.24
CA LYS A 506 23.86 8.20 -29.28
C LYS A 506 22.71 7.21 -29.27
N ARG A 507 21.52 7.67 -29.65
CA ARG A 507 20.37 6.83 -29.99
C ARG A 507 20.74 5.99 -31.22
N ALA A 508 21.62 4.99 -30.99
CA ALA A 508 21.88 3.99 -32.01
C ALA A 508 20.73 3.02 -31.91
N ASP A 509 20.41 2.42 -33.03
CA ASP A 509 19.64 1.18 -33.18
C ASP A 509 20.24 0.08 -32.32
N VAL A 510 20.18 0.26 -31.00
CA VAL A 510 20.47 -0.79 -30.05
C VAL A 510 19.22 -1.65 -30.02
N GLN A 511 19.16 -2.58 -30.98
CA GLN A 511 18.58 -3.86 -30.69
C GLN A 511 19.41 -4.38 -29.51
N VAL A 512 18.95 -4.11 -28.29
CA VAL A 512 19.34 -4.89 -27.15
C VAL A 512 18.69 -6.25 -27.42
N GLU A 513 19.41 -7.14 -28.06
CA GLU A 513 19.16 -8.56 -27.95
C GLU A 513 19.26 -8.88 -26.46
N TYR A 514 18.13 -8.74 -25.77
CA TYR A 514 17.92 -9.53 -24.59
C TYR A 514 17.86 -10.96 -25.15
N GLY A 515 18.98 -11.67 -25.06
CA GLY A 515 18.93 -13.10 -25.18
C GLY A 515 17.78 -13.51 -24.27
N GLU A 516 16.73 -14.05 -24.87
CA GLU A 516 15.68 -14.79 -24.18
C GLU A 516 16.33 -15.96 -23.48
N GLN A 517 17.03 -15.69 -22.39
CA GLN A 517 17.20 -16.67 -21.34
C GLN A 517 15.79 -16.78 -20.74
N PRO A 518 15.14 -17.94 -20.87
CA PRO A 518 13.92 -18.17 -20.12
C PRO A 518 14.30 -17.94 -18.67
N VAL A 519 13.78 -16.87 -18.10
CA VAL A 519 13.88 -16.62 -16.66
C VAL A 519 13.26 -17.87 -16.03
N PRO A 520 13.97 -18.61 -15.17
CA PRO A 520 13.35 -19.69 -14.42
C PRO A 520 12.14 -19.06 -13.73
N ASN A 521 10.98 -19.60 -14.03
CA ASN A 521 9.71 -19.02 -13.57
C ASN A 521 9.76 -18.86 -12.06
N PRO A 522 9.61 -17.66 -11.50
CA PRO A 522 9.36 -17.54 -10.08
C PRO A 522 8.05 -18.30 -9.83
N GLU A 523 8.01 -18.99 -8.72
CA GLU A 523 6.85 -19.70 -8.19
C GLU A 523 5.52 -19.04 -8.59
N VAL A 524 4.56 -19.87 -9.01
CA VAL A 524 3.18 -19.56 -9.42
C VAL A 524 2.69 -18.22 -8.87
N PRO A 525 2.13 -17.32 -9.68
CA PRO A 525 1.53 -16.09 -9.19
C PRO A 525 0.57 -16.45 -8.06
N THR A 526 0.87 -16.02 -6.84
CA THR A 526 0.05 -16.27 -5.66
C THR A 526 -1.30 -15.53 -5.70
N ASN A 527 -1.57 -14.82 -6.79
CA ASN A 527 -2.84 -14.14 -7.01
C ASN A 527 -3.77 -15.01 -7.86
N PRO A 528 -4.78 -15.67 -7.26
CA PRO A 528 -5.70 -16.54 -7.95
C PRO A 528 -6.59 -15.85 -9.00
N PHE A 529 -6.58 -14.51 -9.12
CA PHE A 529 -7.30 -13.78 -10.17
C PHE A 529 -6.80 -14.14 -11.58
N TYR A 530 -5.54 -14.49 -11.72
CA TYR A 530 -4.96 -14.92 -13.01
C TYR A 530 -5.52 -16.22 -13.55
N TYR A 531 -6.16 -17.03 -12.71
CA TYR A 531 -6.81 -18.27 -13.14
C TYR A 531 -8.14 -18.05 -13.88
N PHE A 532 -8.69 -16.82 -13.80
CA PHE A 532 -9.97 -16.49 -14.41
C PHE A 532 -9.81 -15.77 -15.75
N ASP A 533 -10.23 -16.40 -16.83
CA ASP A 533 -10.35 -15.76 -18.13
C ASP A 533 -11.26 -14.52 -18.02
N ARG A 534 -10.87 -13.44 -18.70
CA ARG A 534 -11.66 -12.19 -18.74
C ARG A 534 -12.48 -12.17 -20.01
N ALA A 535 -13.80 -12.01 -19.91
CA ALA A 535 -14.70 -11.95 -21.04
C ALA A 535 -15.90 -11.03 -20.77
N VAL A 536 -16.68 -10.76 -21.81
CA VAL A 536 -17.88 -9.92 -21.76
C VAL A 536 -18.98 -10.57 -22.59
N TYR A 537 -20.09 -10.91 -21.95
CA TYR A 537 -21.32 -11.28 -22.66
C TYR A 537 -21.95 -10.01 -23.23
N ARG A 538 -22.28 -10.01 -24.53
CA ARG A 538 -22.91 -8.88 -25.21
C ARG A 538 -24.20 -9.33 -25.89
N GLU A 539 -25.27 -8.68 -25.52
CA GLU A 539 -26.58 -8.84 -26.18
C GLU A 539 -26.81 -7.75 -27.23
N SER A 540 -26.24 -6.55 -26.99
CA SER A 540 -26.19 -5.41 -27.92
C SER A 540 -24.99 -4.53 -27.60
N GLU A 541 -24.79 -3.44 -28.35
CA GLU A 541 -23.73 -2.45 -28.07
C GLU A 541 -23.88 -1.80 -26.68
N SER A 542 -25.12 -1.62 -26.20
CA SER A 542 -25.45 -0.97 -24.93
C SER A 542 -25.72 -1.94 -23.77
N LEU A 543 -25.91 -3.22 -24.06
CA LEU A 543 -26.25 -4.25 -23.06
C LEU A 543 -25.14 -5.30 -23.00
N ALA A 544 -24.30 -5.17 -21.98
CA ALA A 544 -23.15 -6.04 -21.78
C ALA A 544 -23.02 -6.46 -20.30
N LEU A 545 -22.64 -7.71 -20.08
CA LEU A 545 -22.37 -8.28 -18.75
C LEU A 545 -20.92 -8.78 -18.73
N PRO A 546 -19.99 -8.04 -18.10
CA PRO A 546 -18.63 -8.54 -17.88
C PRO A 546 -18.64 -9.78 -17.01
N TYR A 547 -17.74 -10.73 -17.28
CA TYR A 547 -17.62 -11.91 -16.45
C TYR A 547 -16.18 -12.45 -16.42
N ARG A 548 -15.90 -13.21 -15.39
CA ARG A 548 -14.66 -13.99 -15.22
C ARG A 548 -15.02 -15.47 -15.22
N LEU A 549 -14.22 -16.26 -15.94
CA LEU A 549 -14.44 -17.72 -16.05
C LEU A 549 -13.17 -18.46 -15.67
N LEU A 550 -13.21 -19.16 -14.54
CA LEU A 550 -12.19 -20.14 -14.18
C LEU A 550 -12.45 -21.44 -14.96
N LYS A 551 -11.43 -21.90 -15.67
CA LYS A 551 -11.45 -23.21 -16.36
C LYS A 551 -10.47 -24.15 -15.67
N PRO A 552 -10.74 -25.45 -15.56
CA PRO A 552 -9.79 -26.41 -14.99
C PRO A 552 -8.45 -26.50 -15.71
N SER A 553 -8.43 -26.17 -17.01
CA SER A 553 -7.18 -26.05 -17.79
C SER A 553 -6.27 -24.91 -17.34
N ASN A 554 -6.84 -23.89 -16.64
CA ASN A 554 -6.09 -22.76 -16.16
C ASN A 554 -5.44 -23.01 -14.79
N VAL A 555 -5.84 -24.14 -14.12
CA VAL A 555 -5.31 -24.54 -12.82
C VAL A 555 -4.78 -25.96 -12.96
N LEU A 556 -3.49 -26.13 -13.04
CA LEU A 556 -2.84 -27.43 -13.26
C LEU A 556 -2.77 -28.29 -11.99
N GLU A 557 -2.67 -29.63 -12.14
CA GLU A 557 -2.65 -30.56 -11.02
C GLU A 557 -1.55 -30.23 -10.00
N THR A 558 -1.94 -29.94 -8.79
CA THR A 558 -1.12 -29.43 -7.70
C THR A 558 -0.16 -30.44 -7.06
N ASN A 559 -0.01 -31.63 -7.58
CA ASN A 559 0.98 -32.59 -7.05
C ASN A 559 2.39 -32.37 -7.60
N LYS A 560 2.63 -31.37 -8.46
CA LYS A 560 3.94 -30.93 -8.95
C LYS A 560 3.90 -29.41 -9.20
N ILE A 561 3.83 -28.64 -8.15
CA ILE A 561 3.87 -27.15 -8.17
C ILE A 561 5.23 -26.61 -8.69
N GLU A 562 6.19 -27.47 -8.98
CA GLU A 562 7.55 -27.08 -9.34
C GLU A 562 7.77 -26.67 -10.81
N ASN A 563 6.76 -26.79 -11.73
CA ASN A 563 6.99 -26.59 -13.15
C ASN A 563 5.85 -25.92 -13.93
N PHE A 564 5.36 -24.76 -13.52
CA PHE A 564 4.38 -23.98 -14.29
C PHE A 564 5.00 -22.81 -15.04
N TYR A 565 4.75 -22.73 -16.35
CA TYR A 565 5.19 -21.64 -17.21
C TYR A 565 3.98 -21.03 -17.93
N PHE A 566 3.81 -19.70 -17.83
CA PHE A 566 2.92 -18.93 -18.70
C PHE A 566 3.75 -18.22 -19.76
N ASN A 567 3.31 -18.23 -21.01
CA ASN A 567 3.90 -17.38 -22.03
C ASN A 567 3.23 -15.99 -22.04
N LEU A 568 3.84 -15.05 -22.77
CA LEU A 568 3.44 -13.65 -22.86
C LEU A 568 2.01 -13.42 -23.42
N ASP A 569 1.39 -14.45 -24.00
CA ASP A 569 0.04 -14.38 -24.59
C ASP A 569 -1.03 -14.99 -23.68
N GLY A 570 -0.68 -15.36 -22.43
CA GLY A 570 -1.61 -15.94 -21.47
C GLY A 570 -1.96 -17.41 -21.73
N HIS A 571 -1.23 -18.09 -22.62
CA HIS A 571 -1.39 -19.52 -22.89
C HIS A 571 -0.38 -20.34 -22.09
N ILE A 572 -0.82 -21.50 -21.61
CA ILE A 572 0.01 -22.45 -20.88
C ILE A 572 0.84 -23.25 -21.87
N THR A 573 2.18 -23.15 -21.81
CA THR A 573 3.08 -24.00 -22.56
C THR A 573 3.77 -24.97 -21.60
N GLY A 574 3.32 -26.17 -21.57
CA GLY A 574 3.93 -27.33 -20.92
C GLY A 574 3.30 -28.58 -21.47
N ASN A 575 4.01 -29.72 -21.44
CA ASN A 575 3.49 -31.00 -21.85
C ASN A 575 2.34 -31.41 -20.92
N THR A 576 1.19 -30.75 -21.09
CA THR A 576 -0.03 -31.11 -20.42
C THR A 576 -0.58 -32.33 -21.12
N SER A 577 -0.80 -33.38 -20.39
CA SER A 577 -1.71 -34.42 -20.83
C SER A 577 -3.12 -33.82 -20.91
N GLU A 578 -3.40 -33.00 -21.95
CA GLU A 578 -4.76 -32.59 -22.36
C GLU A 578 -5.73 -33.78 -22.42
N THR A 579 -5.18 -35.01 -22.46
CA THR A 579 -5.90 -36.26 -22.49
C THR A 579 -6.64 -36.64 -21.19
N LYS A 580 -6.20 -36.14 -20.04
CA LYS A 580 -6.77 -36.64 -18.75
C LYS A 580 -8.13 -36.05 -18.38
N TYR A 581 -8.47 -34.88 -18.92
CA TYR A 581 -9.77 -34.21 -18.67
C TYR A 581 -10.75 -34.26 -19.83
N LYS A 582 -10.35 -34.73 -21.01
CA LYS A 582 -11.26 -34.84 -22.17
C LYS A 582 -12.45 -35.80 -21.95
N GLU A 583 -12.33 -36.73 -21.01
CA GLU A 583 -13.36 -37.75 -20.73
C GLU A 583 -14.12 -37.52 -19.41
N LYS A 584 -13.65 -36.61 -18.52
CA LYS A 584 -14.25 -36.39 -17.20
C LYS A 584 -15.12 -35.14 -17.19
N LYS A 585 -16.43 -35.31 -16.89
CA LYS A 585 -17.34 -34.21 -16.69
C LYS A 585 -17.03 -33.48 -15.38
N ILE A 586 -16.97 -32.12 -15.40
CA ILE A 586 -16.50 -31.27 -14.33
C ILE A 586 -17.61 -30.30 -13.88
N PRO A 587 -17.82 -30.06 -12.57
CA PRO A 587 -18.86 -29.18 -12.09
C PRO A 587 -18.66 -27.71 -12.52
N LEU A 588 -19.78 -26.96 -12.56
CA LEU A 588 -19.78 -25.50 -12.71
C LEU A 588 -20.34 -24.85 -11.44
N VAL A 589 -19.66 -23.83 -10.93
CA VAL A 589 -20.13 -22.94 -9.88
C VAL A 589 -20.45 -21.57 -10.51
N VAL A 590 -21.67 -21.09 -10.35
CA VAL A 590 -22.06 -19.69 -10.69
C VAL A 590 -22.02 -18.88 -9.41
N PHE A 591 -21.19 -17.84 -9.37
CA PHE A 591 -20.94 -17.02 -8.18
C PHE A 591 -21.45 -15.59 -8.38
N LEU A 592 -22.39 -15.14 -7.53
CA LEU A 592 -22.97 -13.81 -7.58
C LEU A 592 -22.43 -12.93 -6.44
N HIS A 593 -21.74 -11.86 -6.81
CA HIS A 593 -21.14 -10.92 -5.87
C HIS A 593 -22.14 -9.98 -5.17
N GLY A 594 -21.72 -9.28 -4.14
CA GLY A 594 -22.49 -8.29 -3.39
C GLY A 594 -22.65 -6.94 -4.11
N SER A 595 -23.30 -6.00 -3.45
CA SER A 595 -23.57 -4.68 -4.06
C SER A 595 -22.32 -3.80 -4.24
N GLY A 596 -21.28 -4.03 -3.44
CA GLY A 596 -20.01 -3.29 -3.50
C GLY A 596 -19.13 -3.64 -4.69
N GLU A 597 -19.37 -4.77 -5.35
CA GLU A 597 -18.59 -5.28 -6.48
C GLU A 597 -19.24 -4.99 -7.85
N ARG A 598 -20.31 -4.20 -7.89
CA ARG A 598 -20.94 -3.74 -9.13
C ARG A 598 -19.99 -2.83 -9.92
N GLY A 599 -20.03 -2.93 -11.23
CA GLY A 599 -19.18 -2.14 -12.12
C GLY A 599 -19.12 -2.68 -13.53
N SER A 600 -18.09 -2.29 -14.26
CA SER A 600 -17.82 -2.76 -15.64
C SER A 600 -16.34 -3.08 -15.86
N GLU A 601 -15.52 -2.91 -14.83
CA GLU A 601 -14.08 -3.13 -14.90
C GLU A 601 -13.69 -4.63 -14.92
N ASN A 602 -14.65 -5.49 -14.66
CA ASN A 602 -14.52 -6.96 -14.73
C ASN A 602 -13.46 -7.54 -13.76
N GLU A 603 -13.40 -7.02 -12.52
CA GLU A 603 -12.45 -7.46 -11.48
C GLU A 603 -13.06 -7.51 -10.08
N ALA A 604 -13.90 -6.53 -9.72
CA ALA A 604 -14.42 -6.43 -8.37
C ALA A 604 -15.20 -7.67 -7.91
N GLN A 605 -15.87 -8.37 -8.82
CA GLN A 605 -16.61 -9.59 -8.54
C GLN A 605 -15.76 -10.75 -7.99
N LEU A 606 -14.44 -10.66 -8.10
CA LEU A 606 -13.51 -11.67 -7.56
C LEU A 606 -13.04 -11.37 -6.12
N ARG A 607 -13.43 -10.24 -5.52
CA ARG A 607 -12.90 -9.79 -4.22
C ARG A 607 -13.34 -10.61 -3.03
N ASN A 608 -14.58 -11.08 -3.03
CA ASN A 608 -15.22 -11.65 -1.84
C ASN A 608 -15.71 -13.09 -2.05
N GLY A 609 -15.02 -14.05 -1.42
CA GLY A 609 -15.46 -15.45 -1.31
C GLY A 609 -15.23 -16.34 -2.54
N VAL A 610 -15.22 -15.81 -3.77
CA VAL A 610 -15.10 -16.63 -5.00
C VAL A 610 -13.76 -17.37 -5.08
N LEU A 611 -12.70 -16.79 -4.53
CA LEU A 611 -11.35 -17.39 -4.56
C LEU A 611 -11.23 -18.66 -3.71
N ALA A 612 -12.15 -18.90 -2.79
CA ALA A 612 -12.20 -20.16 -2.05
C ALA A 612 -12.33 -21.38 -2.96
N PHE A 613 -12.91 -21.21 -4.16
CA PHE A 613 -13.00 -22.26 -5.16
C PHE A 613 -11.67 -22.57 -5.88
N CYS A 614 -10.65 -21.72 -5.72
CA CYS A 614 -9.31 -21.86 -6.28
C CYS A 614 -8.27 -22.30 -5.24
N GLU A 615 -8.64 -22.37 -3.96
CA GLU A 615 -7.72 -22.78 -2.90
C GLU A 615 -7.10 -24.16 -3.20
N PRO A 616 -5.75 -24.31 -3.12
CA PRO A 616 -5.06 -25.53 -3.55
C PRO A 616 -5.61 -26.82 -2.94
N ASN A 617 -5.87 -26.80 -1.64
CA ASN A 617 -6.40 -27.96 -0.91
C ASN A 617 -7.83 -28.35 -1.34
N HIS A 618 -8.65 -27.35 -1.67
CA HIS A 618 -9.99 -27.56 -2.17
C HIS A 618 -9.98 -27.99 -3.63
N TRP A 619 -9.20 -27.32 -4.45
CA TRP A 619 -9.07 -27.58 -5.88
C TRP A 619 -8.58 -29.02 -6.19
N ALA A 620 -7.63 -29.52 -5.41
CA ALA A 620 -7.13 -30.89 -5.56
C ALA A 620 -8.23 -31.96 -5.43
N GLN A 621 -9.27 -31.67 -4.63
CA GLN A 621 -10.40 -32.56 -4.38
C GLN A 621 -11.60 -32.31 -5.30
N ASN A 622 -11.84 -31.04 -5.65
CA ASN A 622 -13.03 -30.59 -6.34
C ASN A 622 -12.72 -29.59 -7.47
N PRO A 623 -11.98 -29.98 -8.52
CA PRO A 623 -11.75 -29.09 -9.65
C PRO A 623 -13.08 -28.71 -10.30
N CYS A 624 -13.28 -27.41 -10.58
CA CYS A 624 -14.54 -26.91 -11.10
C CYS A 624 -14.36 -25.73 -12.06
N PHE A 625 -15.33 -25.50 -12.93
CA PHE A 625 -15.51 -24.20 -13.56
C PHE A 625 -16.10 -23.24 -12.56
N VAL A 626 -15.70 -21.96 -12.58
CA VAL A 626 -16.35 -20.92 -11.81
C VAL A 626 -16.69 -19.74 -12.72
N LEU A 627 -17.98 -19.46 -12.84
CA LEU A 627 -18.49 -18.32 -13.58
C LEU A 627 -18.82 -17.17 -12.59
N ALA A 628 -18.10 -16.09 -12.67
CA ALA A 628 -18.27 -14.90 -11.82
C ALA A 628 -18.62 -13.67 -12.69
N PRO A 629 -19.90 -13.41 -12.98
CA PRO A 629 -20.33 -12.22 -13.71
C PRO A 629 -20.28 -10.98 -12.83
N GLN A 630 -20.09 -9.79 -13.45
CA GLN A 630 -20.14 -8.51 -12.76
C GLN A 630 -21.44 -7.77 -13.12
N CYS A 631 -22.28 -7.52 -12.13
CA CYS A 631 -23.50 -6.74 -12.27
C CYS A 631 -23.15 -5.26 -12.54
N PRO A 632 -23.78 -4.63 -13.54
CA PRO A 632 -23.58 -3.22 -13.81
C PRO A 632 -23.90 -2.31 -12.61
N LEU A 633 -23.25 -1.14 -12.54
CA LEU A 633 -23.39 -0.22 -11.40
C LEU A 633 -24.85 0.22 -11.18
N ASN A 634 -25.59 0.41 -12.27
CA ASN A 634 -26.97 0.90 -12.29
C ASN A 634 -28.03 -0.21 -12.21
N ASP A 635 -27.61 -1.48 -12.03
CA ASP A 635 -28.52 -2.62 -11.95
C ASP A 635 -28.22 -3.46 -10.69
N GLN A 636 -28.98 -4.51 -10.50
CA GLN A 636 -28.84 -5.45 -9.37
C GLN A 636 -29.35 -6.84 -9.81
N TRP A 637 -28.92 -7.89 -9.08
CA TRP A 637 -29.33 -9.25 -9.40
C TRP A 637 -30.83 -9.50 -9.22
N THR A 638 -31.52 -8.69 -8.40
CA THR A 638 -32.99 -8.78 -8.23
C THR A 638 -33.53 -7.46 -7.69
N LYS A 639 -34.76 -7.11 -8.05
CA LYS A 639 -35.47 -5.92 -7.56
C LYS A 639 -35.97 -6.13 -6.12
N ASN A 640 -35.99 -5.07 -5.33
CA ASN A 640 -36.60 -5.02 -3.99
C ASN A 640 -36.15 -6.14 -3.04
N ARG A 641 -34.88 -6.58 -3.15
CA ARG A 641 -34.35 -7.74 -2.41
C ARG A 641 -35.25 -8.99 -2.62
N ALA A 642 -35.75 -9.15 -3.84
CA ALA A 642 -36.66 -10.25 -4.26
C ALA A 642 -38.00 -10.35 -3.47
N LYS A 643 -38.47 -9.26 -2.86
CA LYS A 643 -39.74 -9.29 -2.08
C LYS A 643 -40.59 -8.05 -2.42
N PRO A 644 -41.76 -8.20 -3.10
CA PRO A 644 -42.25 -9.45 -3.66
C PRO A 644 -41.44 -9.94 -4.87
N PHE A 645 -41.46 -11.23 -5.13
CA PHE A 645 -40.85 -11.80 -6.32
C PHE A 645 -41.46 -11.23 -7.60
N GLN A 646 -40.59 -10.79 -8.52
CA GLN A 646 -41.03 -10.20 -9.79
C GLN A 646 -40.88 -11.21 -10.93
N GLU A 647 -41.95 -11.42 -11.70
CA GLU A 647 -41.91 -12.35 -12.85
C GLU A 647 -40.89 -11.90 -13.92
N SER A 648 -40.76 -10.60 -14.19
CA SER A 648 -39.75 -10.07 -15.08
C SER A 648 -38.41 -9.89 -14.35
N PRO A 649 -37.30 -10.51 -14.81
CA PRO A 649 -35.98 -10.32 -14.23
C PRO A 649 -35.45 -8.89 -14.43
N THR A 650 -34.39 -8.54 -13.71
CA THR A 650 -33.56 -7.39 -14.04
C THR A 650 -32.80 -7.67 -15.34
N GLU A 651 -32.26 -6.65 -15.98
CA GLU A 651 -31.43 -6.83 -17.20
C GLU A 651 -30.17 -7.67 -16.87
N ALA A 652 -29.51 -7.39 -15.77
CA ALA A 652 -28.35 -8.17 -15.29
C ALA A 652 -28.71 -9.66 -15.12
N THR A 653 -29.85 -9.98 -14.49
CA THR A 653 -30.27 -11.39 -14.29
C THR A 653 -30.69 -12.03 -15.60
N ARG A 654 -31.33 -11.29 -16.52
CA ARG A 654 -31.68 -11.79 -17.82
C ARG A 654 -30.43 -12.16 -18.65
N MET A 655 -29.45 -11.26 -18.67
CA MET A 655 -28.15 -11.50 -19.32
C MET A 655 -27.37 -12.65 -18.64
N LEU A 656 -27.42 -12.74 -17.31
CA LEU A 656 -26.82 -13.83 -16.57
C LEU A 656 -27.37 -15.19 -17.00
N LEU A 657 -28.69 -15.32 -17.11
CA LEU A 657 -29.32 -16.57 -17.53
C LEU A 657 -28.90 -17.00 -18.95
N ALA A 658 -28.82 -16.03 -19.89
CA ALA A 658 -28.32 -16.27 -21.22
C ALA A 658 -26.80 -16.60 -21.24
N LEU A 659 -26.02 -15.91 -20.41
CA LEU A 659 -24.59 -16.19 -20.25
C LEU A 659 -24.34 -17.61 -19.72
N ILE A 660 -25.13 -18.08 -18.74
CA ILE A 660 -25.04 -19.47 -18.25
C ILE A 660 -25.26 -20.45 -19.40
N ASP A 661 -26.30 -20.24 -20.23
CA ASP A 661 -26.60 -21.11 -21.38
C ASP A 661 -25.45 -21.09 -22.39
N GLN A 662 -24.84 -19.91 -22.66
CA GLN A 662 -23.66 -19.79 -23.54
C GLN A 662 -22.45 -20.55 -22.99
N VAL A 663 -22.12 -20.37 -21.70
CA VAL A 663 -20.99 -21.04 -21.05
C VAL A 663 -21.16 -22.56 -21.07
N LEU A 664 -22.37 -23.07 -20.86
CA LEU A 664 -22.67 -24.50 -20.97
C LEU A 664 -22.49 -25.03 -22.40
N ALA A 665 -22.91 -24.26 -23.40
CA ALA A 665 -22.76 -24.64 -24.81
C ALA A 665 -21.29 -24.63 -25.27
N GLU A 666 -20.52 -23.64 -24.83
CA GLU A 666 -19.12 -23.47 -25.21
C GLU A 666 -18.15 -24.44 -24.47
N ASN A 667 -18.57 -24.96 -23.32
CA ASN A 667 -17.73 -25.83 -22.48
C ASN A 667 -18.37 -27.20 -22.26
N PRO A 668 -18.31 -28.10 -23.24
CA PRO A 668 -18.94 -29.42 -23.16
C PRO A 668 -18.35 -30.35 -22.07
N ALA A 669 -17.23 -29.97 -21.47
CA ALA A 669 -16.65 -30.63 -20.31
C ALA A 669 -17.45 -30.38 -19.02
N ILE A 670 -18.33 -29.37 -18.97
CA ILE A 670 -19.16 -29.12 -17.80
C ILE A 670 -20.17 -30.26 -17.60
N ASP A 671 -20.32 -30.69 -16.36
CA ASP A 671 -21.28 -31.70 -15.93
C ASP A 671 -22.67 -31.05 -15.71
N PRO A 672 -23.68 -31.31 -16.56
CA PRO A 672 -24.98 -30.70 -16.45
C PRO A 672 -25.76 -31.16 -15.19
N THR A 673 -25.31 -32.21 -14.51
CA THR A 673 -25.90 -32.70 -13.25
C THR A 673 -25.26 -32.08 -12.03
N ARG A 674 -24.17 -31.30 -12.19
CA ARG A 674 -23.41 -30.67 -11.11
C ARG A 674 -23.19 -29.19 -11.37
N ILE A 675 -24.25 -28.44 -11.56
CA ILE A 675 -24.24 -26.98 -11.69
C ILE A 675 -24.68 -26.41 -10.34
N TYR A 676 -23.88 -25.58 -9.74
CA TYR A 676 -24.13 -24.99 -8.43
C TYR A 676 -24.27 -23.48 -8.54
N LEU A 677 -25.08 -22.89 -7.65
CA LEU A 677 -25.27 -21.44 -7.58
C LEU A 677 -24.94 -20.95 -6.18
N THR A 678 -24.24 -19.85 -6.09
CA THR A 678 -23.97 -19.20 -4.81
C THR A 678 -23.85 -17.70 -4.96
N GLY A 679 -24.07 -16.98 -3.85
CA GLY A 679 -23.88 -15.54 -3.81
C GLY A 679 -23.99 -14.97 -2.40
N LEU A 680 -23.46 -13.78 -2.23
CA LEU A 680 -23.41 -13.07 -0.95
C LEU A 680 -24.16 -11.73 -1.04
N SER A 681 -24.84 -11.33 0.05
CA SER A 681 -25.55 -10.05 0.15
C SER A 681 -26.52 -9.85 -1.04
N MET A 682 -26.33 -8.84 -1.88
CA MET A 682 -27.10 -8.65 -3.13
C MET A 682 -27.07 -9.90 -4.01
N GLY A 683 -25.94 -10.60 -4.11
CA GLY A 683 -25.79 -11.86 -4.85
C GLY A 683 -26.54 -13.02 -4.19
N GLY A 684 -26.67 -13.03 -2.87
CA GLY A 684 -27.49 -14.01 -2.15
C GLY A 684 -28.99 -13.87 -2.44
N PHE A 685 -29.49 -12.64 -2.55
CA PHE A 685 -30.85 -12.37 -3.06
C PHE A 685 -30.95 -12.75 -4.53
N GLY A 686 -29.91 -12.50 -5.34
CA GLY A 686 -29.83 -12.95 -6.72
C GLY A 686 -29.86 -14.47 -6.84
N THR A 687 -29.22 -15.19 -5.94
CA THR A 687 -29.23 -16.65 -5.85
C THR A 687 -30.71 -17.15 -5.69
N PHE A 688 -31.44 -16.54 -4.79
CA PHE A 688 -32.89 -16.86 -4.64
C PHE A 688 -33.66 -16.58 -5.94
N ASP A 689 -33.49 -15.41 -6.54
CA ASP A 689 -34.19 -15.01 -7.76
C ASP A 689 -33.93 -15.97 -8.92
N VAL A 690 -32.66 -16.27 -9.19
CA VAL A 690 -32.22 -17.19 -10.25
C VAL A 690 -32.76 -18.60 -10.02
N LEU A 691 -32.77 -19.10 -8.79
CA LEU A 691 -33.36 -20.40 -8.45
C LEU A 691 -34.87 -20.45 -8.75
N CYS A 692 -35.61 -19.38 -8.42
CA CYS A 692 -37.03 -19.30 -8.72
C CYS A 692 -37.34 -19.34 -10.22
N ARG A 693 -36.41 -18.87 -11.08
CA ARG A 693 -36.53 -18.88 -12.55
C ARG A 693 -36.07 -20.19 -13.19
N ARG A 694 -35.05 -20.81 -12.66
CA ARG A 694 -34.44 -22.04 -13.21
C ARG A 694 -34.21 -23.08 -12.12
N PRO A 695 -35.24 -23.52 -11.36
CA PRO A 695 -35.09 -24.45 -10.23
C PRO A 695 -34.48 -25.79 -10.65
N ASN A 696 -34.76 -26.25 -11.86
CA ASN A 696 -34.24 -27.50 -12.40
C ASN A 696 -32.80 -27.40 -13.00
N LEU A 697 -32.20 -26.22 -12.99
CA LEU A 697 -30.84 -26.06 -13.53
C LEU A 697 -29.76 -26.45 -12.52
N PHE A 698 -29.99 -26.17 -11.25
CA PHE A 698 -28.96 -26.28 -10.21
C PHE A 698 -29.09 -27.52 -9.34
N ALA A 699 -27.98 -28.20 -9.09
CA ALA A 699 -27.90 -29.36 -8.19
C ALA A 699 -27.95 -28.96 -6.71
N ALA A 700 -27.43 -27.77 -6.39
CA ALA A 700 -27.51 -27.16 -5.06
C ALA A 700 -27.23 -25.66 -5.10
N ALA A 701 -27.53 -24.97 -3.99
CA ALA A 701 -27.13 -23.58 -3.84
C ALA A 701 -26.75 -23.21 -2.39
N ILE A 702 -25.90 -22.16 -2.28
CA ILE A 702 -25.53 -21.53 -1.01
C ILE A 702 -25.90 -20.04 -1.10
N ALA A 703 -26.61 -19.52 -0.10
CA ALA A 703 -26.99 -18.11 -0.02
C ALA A 703 -26.50 -17.49 1.29
N VAL A 704 -25.72 -16.40 1.16
CA VAL A 704 -25.03 -15.77 2.29
C VAL A 704 -25.58 -14.37 2.54
N CYS A 705 -25.97 -14.06 3.79
CA CYS A 705 -26.51 -12.77 4.24
C CYS A 705 -27.61 -12.23 3.34
N SER A 706 -28.69 -13.01 3.15
CA SER A 706 -29.74 -12.66 2.19
C SER A 706 -31.11 -13.13 2.66
N GLY A 707 -32.02 -13.32 1.74
CA GLY A 707 -33.37 -13.81 1.95
C GLY A 707 -34.07 -14.00 0.62
N GLY A 708 -35.37 -13.79 0.58
CA GLY A 708 -36.22 -13.90 -0.60
C GLY A 708 -37.67 -13.66 -0.25
N ASP A 709 -38.56 -13.93 -1.18
CA ASP A 709 -40.02 -13.90 -0.95
C ASP A 709 -40.50 -15.24 -0.41
N PRO A 710 -40.94 -15.32 0.86
CA PRO A 710 -41.47 -16.56 1.43
C PRO A 710 -42.65 -17.13 0.67
N ALA A 711 -43.45 -16.31 -0.04
CA ALA A 711 -44.64 -16.75 -0.77
C ALA A 711 -44.29 -17.69 -1.94
N VAL A 712 -43.10 -17.56 -2.52
CA VAL A 712 -42.68 -18.41 -3.65
C VAL A 712 -41.67 -19.50 -3.24
N ALA A 713 -41.45 -19.73 -1.95
CA ALA A 713 -40.63 -20.82 -1.43
C ALA A 713 -40.97 -22.21 -2.05
N PRO A 714 -42.23 -22.55 -2.33
CA PRO A 714 -42.56 -23.80 -2.99
C PRO A 714 -41.90 -24.01 -4.37
N LYS A 715 -41.54 -22.93 -5.10
CA LYS A 715 -40.88 -23.03 -6.41
C LYS A 715 -39.49 -23.69 -6.33
N ILE A 716 -38.82 -23.57 -5.18
CA ILE A 716 -37.41 -24.00 -4.99
C ILE A 716 -37.24 -25.03 -3.85
N LYS A 717 -38.33 -25.58 -3.34
CA LYS A 717 -38.31 -26.50 -2.19
C LYS A 717 -37.47 -27.76 -2.38
N ASP A 718 -37.37 -28.22 -3.63
CA ASP A 718 -36.67 -29.44 -3.98
C ASP A 718 -35.19 -29.24 -4.28
N VAL A 719 -34.71 -27.98 -4.38
CA VAL A 719 -33.29 -27.66 -4.55
C VAL A 719 -32.59 -27.78 -3.20
N PRO A 720 -31.49 -28.56 -3.08
CA PRO A 720 -30.65 -28.57 -1.89
C PRO A 720 -30.10 -27.16 -1.62
N LEU A 721 -30.45 -26.56 -0.48
CA LEU A 721 -30.12 -25.20 -0.12
C LEU A 721 -29.42 -25.13 1.24
N TRP A 722 -28.40 -24.27 1.35
CA TRP A 722 -27.80 -23.93 2.62
C TRP A 722 -27.69 -22.41 2.77
N TYR A 723 -28.39 -21.85 3.74
CA TYR A 723 -28.35 -20.44 4.09
C TYR A 723 -27.33 -20.17 5.21
N PHE A 724 -26.64 -19.06 5.12
CA PHE A 724 -25.71 -18.55 6.13
C PHE A 724 -26.03 -17.10 6.46
N HIS A 725 -26.00 -16.71 7.75
CA HIS A 725 -26.24 -15.34 8.16
C HIS A 725 -25.53 -15.02 9.48
N GLY A 726 -25.04 -13.79 9.65
CA GLY A 726 -24.56 -13.26 10.93
C GLY A 726 -25.72 -12.72 11.76
N ALA A 727 -25.84 -13.14 13.00
CA ALA A 727 -26.95 -12.70 13.88
C ALA A 727 -26.91 -11.19 14.19
N ARG A 728 -25.74 -10.55 14.02
CA ARG A 728 -25.52 -9.11 14.24
C ARG A 728 -25.38 -8.33 12.93
N ASP A 729 -25.97 -8.82 11.85
CA ASP A 729 -25.95 -8.15 10.54
C ASP A 729 -26.80 -6.87 10.57
N GLU A 730 -26.13 -5.72 10.48
CA GLU A 730 -26.75 -4.39 10.46
C GLU A 730 -27.07 -3.90 9.03
N VAL A 731 -26.63 -4.61 7.99
CA VAL A 731 -26.83 -4.26 6.57
C VAL A 731 -28.03 -4.99 5.99
N VAL A 732 -28.12 -6.30 6.26
CA VAL A 732 -29.24 -7.17 5.88
C VAL A 732 -29.77 -7.84 7.15
N PRO A 733 -30.96 -7.45 7.63
CA PRO A 733 -31.50 -8.06 8.84
C PRO A 733 -31.56 -9.58 8.73
N VAL A 734 -31.05 -10.28 9.72
CA VAL A 734 -31.00 -11.75 9.80
C VAL A 734 -32.40 -12.37 9.64
N GLU A 735 -33.42 -11.61 9.99
CA GLU A 735 -34.84 -12.01 9.89
C GLU A 735 -35.27 -12.35 8.45
N ASN A 736 -34.63 -11.73 7.45
CA ASN A 736 -34.86 -12.08 6.04
C ASN A 736 -34.53 -13.55 5.75
N THR A 737 -33.39 -14.03 6.25
CA THR A 737 -33.05 -15.46 6.12
C THR A 737 -33.94 -16.36 6.98
N ARG A 738 -34.21 -15.98 8.23
CA ARG A 738 -35.05 -16.77 9.13
C ARG A 738 -36.44 -17.01 8.54
N GLN A 739 -37.10 -15.97 8.02
CA GLN A 739 -38.40 -16.06 7.35
C GLN A 739 -38.34 -16.96 6.12
N MET A 740 -37.29 -16.83 5.30
CA MET A 740 -37.14 -17.64 4.09
C MET A 740 -36.91 -19.12 4.43
N VAL A 741 -36.06 -19.41 5.41
CA VAL A 741 -35.78 -20.77 5.89
C VAL A 741 -37.03 -21.40 6.49
N ALA A 742 -37.81 -20.64 7.26
CA ALA A 742 -39.07 -21.11 7.81
C ALA A 742 -40.09 -21.47 6.70
N ALA A 743 -40.23 -20.61 5.69
CA ALA A 743 -41.10 -20.84 4.54
C ALA A 743 -40.70 -22.08 3.73
N LEU A 744 -39.40 -22.26 3.49
CA LEU A 744 -38.86 -23.43 2.82
C LEU A 744 -39.13 -24.72 3.60
N LYS A 745 -38.92 -24.73 4.92
CA LYS A 745 -39.23 -25.86 5.79
C LYS A 745 -40.74 -26.20 5.76
N ASN A 746 -41.60 -25.18 5.83
CA ASN A 746 -43.03 -25.32 5.73
C ASN A 746 -43.48 -25.89 4.37
N ALA A 747 -42.75 -25.58 3.30
CA ALA A 747 -42.96 -26.15 1.96
C ALA A 747 -42.41 -27.58 1.80
N GLY A 748 -41.80 -28.15 2.84
CA GLY A 748 -41.21 -29.49 2.81
C GLY A 748 -39.75 -29.57 2.33
N SER A 749 -39.04 -28.43 2.21
CA SER A 749 -37.64 -28.40 1.83
C SER A 749 -36.70 -28.93 2.93
N LYS A 750 -35.62 -29.61 2.52
CA LYS A 750 -34.52 -30.02 3.40
C LYS A 750 -33.46 -28.92 3.56
N VAL A 751 -33.89 -27.65 3.55
CA VAL A 751 -32.99 -26.50 3.64
C VAL A 751 -32.15 -26.56 4.91
N LYS A 752 -30.83 -26.33 4.77
CA LYS A 752 -29.89 -26.13 5.88
C LYS A 752 -29.77 -24.65 6.22
N TYR A 753 -29.52 -24.37 7.49
CA TYR A 753 -29.28 -23.00 7.96
C TYR A 753 -28.19 -22.97 9.03
N THR A 754 -27.23 -22.06 8.84
CA THR A 754 -26.20 -21.74 9.83
C THR A 754 -26.28 -20.26 10.16
N GLU A 755 -26.43 -19.93 11.44
CA GLU A 755 -26.44 -18.58 11.96
C GLU A 755 -25.22 -18.38 12.85
N TYR A 756 -24.38 -17.40 12.53
CA TYR A 756 -23.22 -17.06 13.31
C TYR A 756 -23.59 -16.04 14.38
N ALA A 757 -23.69 -16.46 15.63
CA ALA A 757 -24.26 -15.69 16.76
C ALA A 757 -23.56 -14.35 17.04
N THR A 758 -22.26 -14.24 16.73
CA THR A 758 -21.42 -13.08 17.07
C THR A 758 -21.02 -12.23 15.86
N LEU A 759 -21.26 -12.71 14.63
CA LEU A 759 -20.80 -12.07 13.41
C LEU A 759 -21.87 -11.12 12.82
N GLY A 760 -21.39 -10.12 12.09
CA GLY A 760 -22.19 -9.14 11.35
C GLY A 760 -22.40 -9.55 9.90
N HIS A 761 -22.34 -8.56 8.95
CA HIS A 761 -22.64 -8.79 7.54
C HIS A 761 -21.54 -9.58 6.81
N ALA A 762 -20.27 -9.33 7.10
CA ALA A 762 -19.13 -9.88 6.36
C ALA A 762 -18.74 -11.29 6.88
N ILE A 763 -19.55 -12.31 6.54
CA ILE A 763 -19.32 -13.71 6.94
C ILE A 763 -18.87 -14.62 5.80
N TRP A 764 -18.52 -14.06 4.64
CA TRP A 764 -18.16 -14.87 3.45
C TRP A 764 -16.83 -15.60 3.61
N GLN A 765 -15.90 -15.09 4.44
CA GLN A 765 -14.68 -15.82 4.77
C GLN A 765 -15.00 -17.11 5.56
N GLU A 766 -15.74 -16.97 6.64
CA GLU A 766 -16.17 -18.07 7.51
C GLU A 766 -17.06 -19.09 6.77
N THR A 767 -17.77 -18.64 5.72
CA THR A 767 -18.65 -19.51 4.96
C THR A 767 -17.90 -20.23 3.84
N TYR A 768 -17.25 -19.50 2.92
CA TYR A 768 -16.67 -20.10 1.71
C TYR A 768 -15.33 -20.82 1.96
N TYR A 769 -14.55 -20.40 2.97
CA TYR A 769 -13.32 -21.11 3.34
C TYR A 769 -13.54 -22.24 4.34
N ASN A 770 -14.78 -22.52 4.71
CA ASN A 770 -15.12 -23.68 5.53
C ASN A 770 -15.17 -24.96 4.67
N PRO A 771 -14.28 -25.96 4.91
CA PRO A 771 -14.20 -27.17 4.10
C PRO A 771 -15.51 -28.01 4.10
N GLU A 772 -16.29 -27.96 5.19
CA GLU A 772 -17.57 -28.66 5.26
C GLU A 772 -18.60 -28.09 4.27
N VAL A 773 -18.61 -26.75 4.10
CA VAL A 773 -19.55 -26.06 3.24
C VAL A 773 -19.30 -26.42 1.78
N LEU A 774 -18.04 -26.31 1.33
CA LEU A 774 -17.70 -26.66 -0.03
C LEU A 774 -17.81 -28.17 -0.29
N SER A 775 -17.38 -29.03 0.64
CA SER A 775 -17.57 -30.47 0.53
C SER A 775 -19.06 -30.87 0.46
N TRP A 776 -19.94 -30.17 1.21
CA TRP A 776 -21.36 -30.38 1.10
C TRP A 776 -21.88 -30.00 -0.29
N LEU A 777 -21.48 -28.84 -0.84
CA LEU A 777 -21.90 -28.35 -2.15
C LEU A 777 -21.57 -29.36 -3.24
N PHE A 778 -20.31 -29.80 -3.31
CA PHE A 778 -19.79 -30.68 -4.37
C PHE A 778 -20.29 -32.12 -4.27
N ARG A 779 -20.88 -32.54 -3.17
CA ARG A 779 -21.57 -33.85 -3.02
C ARG A 779 -22.98 -33.87 -3.57
N GLN A 780 -23.56 -32.70 -3.92
CA GLN A 780 -24.93 -32.68 -4.45
C GLN A 780 -24.93 -32.96 -5.95
N HIS A 781 -25.88 -33.73 -6.40
CA HIS A 781 -26.14 -34.09 -7.80
C HIS A 781 -27.62 -33.97 -8.09
N LYS A 782 -27.98 -33.74 -9.38
CA LYS A 782 -29.37 -33.88 -9.84
C LYS A 782 -29.74 -35.34 -10.03
#